data_ee19ec506541e3fada00ef8039c434fb
#
_entry.id   ee19ec506541e3fada00ef8039c434fb
#
_cell.length_a   1.000
_cell.length_b   1.000
_cell.length_c   1.000
_cell.angle_alpha   90.00
_cell.angle_beta   90.00
_cell.angle_gamma   90.00
#
_symmetry.space_group_name_H-M   'P 1'
#
loop_
_entity.id
_entity.type
_entity.pdbx_description
1 polymer ?
#
loop_
_entity_poly.entity_id
_entity_poly.type
_entity_poly.pdbx_seq_one_letter_code
_entity_poly.pdbx_strand_id
1 'polypeptide(L)'
;MLKIIAGGLLASLVAVSLQAAEHDIEEIVVTGPFHKPLAESALPIGVLSGEALRRQAANSLGATLDSQPGVHSASFGPGVGQPVIRGQSGKRVQVLQNSVLVADAANLSPDHGNGIEPLLADSIEVVRGPATLLYGSGAIGGVVNVIDQRVPTRLFAQPEIIFEQTHSSVSDENKTLFGANMSVGSVSLHADLYTRRNNNVRINGTAIDLGRLEALEALAAADHEEEHEEAGEPLPQGYIDNSFGAGKGGTLGISWVQDQGFVGFSYNRIDSQYGLPGGAHGGDHEAELAEAEAVEHGAEDVAVRLDMAQSRYDLKADHHFNNSLISDVRLDLGYTDYEHRELEIADGVTSIGTRFLNKGFDGRLSFTTRERGQWQGVWGLQVNATEFSATGEEAFIPQTDIRNTALFAVERWAADGYTLELGGRVERAELDPAACATTANIFSVSASGIVDLEHAARLIVSAGRTERAPTVEERYSNINVAGCAANAELIAHAATNLVEIGKVDLQTEVSRNLDVGYQLPIGDALFDLSAFYNRVNDYVYLELSNVLVDDLQVANYNARDARFYGLEASLELPLAALAASSINGRIAADMVRGRFANGENVPRMSPARIVLATDWESERWSSGVSLSRVLSQNAVAPLELPSAGYTLLSAYADYHWQLPAGAGSRAELTLFAKGDNLLNKEIRNHVSFLNSVAPEAGRAISLGLRLRY
;
A
#
# COMPACT_ATOMS: atom_id res chain seq x y z
N MET A 1 -24.17 -20.75 -30.96
CA MET A 1 -23.29 -21.92 -30.83
C MET A 1 -22.47 -21.74 -29.54
N LEU A 2 -23.09 -21.98 -28.42
CA LEU A 2 -22.41 -21.93 -27.10
C LEU A 2 -23.17 -22.85 -26.12
N LYS A 3 -23.17 -24.12 -26.41
CA LYS A 3 -23.57 -25.22 -25.51
C LYS A 3 -22.73 -26.41 -25.95
N ILE A 4 -22.09 -27.10 -25.00
CA ILE A 4 -21.18 -28.23 -25.10
C ILE A 4 -19.72 -27.82 -24.95
N ILE A 5 -19.26 -27.50 -23.73
CA ILE A 5 -18.00 -27.89 -23.08
C ILE A 5 -18.20 -27.63 -21.56
N ALA A 6 -19.13 -28.33 -20.95
CA ALA A 6 -19.31 -28.37 -19.50
C ALA A 6 -19.79 -29.74 -19.05
N GLY A 7 -19.16 -30.78 -19.53
CA GLY A 7 -19.61 -32.15 -19.25
C GLY A 7 -18.54 -33.20 -19.47
N GLY A 8 -17.39 -33.10 -18.80
CA GLY A 8 -16.35 -34.10 -19.03
C GLY A 8 -15.18 -34.13 -18.05
N LEU A 9 -15.26 -33.47 -16.87
CA LEU A 9 -14.18 -33.48 -15.88
C LEU A 9 -14.64 -33.71 -14.45
N LEU A 10 -15.71 -34.44 -14.26
CA LEU A 10 -16.25 -34.80 -12.94
C LEU A 10 -16.51 -36.32 -12.83
N ALA A 11 -15.48 -37.13 -12.97
CA ALA A 11 -15.58 -38.54 -12.56
C ALA A 11 -14.19 -39.17 -12.51
N SER A 12 -13.46 -38.98 -11.40
CA SER A 12 -12.54 -39.93 -10.78
C SER A 12 -11.82 -39.29 -9.57
N LEU A 13 -12.57 -38.96 -8.53
CA LEU A 13 -12.02 -38.74 -7.20
C LEU A 13 -11.93 -40.08 -6.49
N VAL A 14 -10.77 -40.70 -6.56
CA VAL A 14 -10.41 -41.85 -5.70
C VAL A 14 -10.14 -41.29 -4.31
N ALA A 15 -10.92 -41.71 -3.33
CA ALA A 15 -10.70 -41.41 -1.93
C ALA A 15 -9.37 -42.06 -1.46
N VAL A 16 -8.36 -41.27 -1.26
CA VAL A 16 -7.14 -41.60 -0.52
C VAL A 16 -7.21 -40.77 0.77
N SER A 17 -7.51 -41.43 1.88
CA SER A 17 -7.37 -40.85 3.21
C SER A 17 -5.86 -40.73 3.52
N LEU A 18 -5.29 -39.55 3.34
CA LEU A 18 -3.99 -39.19 3.88
C LEU A 18 -4.19 -38.33 5.13
N GLN A 19 -3.59 -38.77 6.23
CA GLN A 19 -3.39 -37.92 7.40
C GLN A 19 -2.45 -36.80 6.99
N ALA A 20 -3.00 -35.59 6.85
CA ALA A 20 -2.25 -34.36 6.71
C ALA A 20 -1.49 -34.11 8.01
N ALA A 21 -0.21 -33.86 7.94
CA ALA A 21 0.52 -33.27 9.04
C ALA A 21 0.06 -31.82 9.13
N GLU A 22 -0.68 -31.49 10.18
CA GLU A 22 -1.03 -30.13 10.57
C GLU A 22 0.28 -29.33 10.79
N HIS A 23 0.60 -28.48 9.83
CA HIS A 23 1.45 -27.33 10.02
C HIS A 23 0.57 -26.10 9.81
N ASP A 24 -0.49 -25.98 10.58
CA ASP A 24 -1.18 -24.72 10.79
C ASP A 24 -0.27 -23.84 11.68
N ILE A 25 0.53 -22.99 11.05
CA ILE A 25 1.05 -21.81 11.74
C ILE A 25 -0.18 -20.90 11.90
N GLU A 26 -0.73 -20.89 13.10
CA GLU A 26 -1.86 -20.06 13.46
C GLU A 26 -1.44 -18.58 13.32
N GLU A 27 -1.82 -17.95 12.21
CA GLU A 27 -1.42 -16.58 11.87
C GLU A 27 -2.21 -15.59 12.72
N ILE A 28 -1.56 -15.03 13.74
CA ILE A 28 -2.18 -14.08 14.67
C ILE A 28 -2.23 -12.71 13.98
N VAL A 29 -3.42 -12.12 13.88
CA VAL A 29 -3.64 -10.77 13.34
C VAL A 29 -3.34 -9.73 14.40
N VAL A 30 -2.33 -8.90 14.16
CA VAL A 30 -1.92 -7.81 15.07
C VAL A 30 -2.81 -6.58 14.89
N THR A 31 -3.31 -6.34 13.68
CA THR A 31 -4.19 -5.19 13.37
C THR A 31 -5.61 -5.37 13.92
N GLY A 32 -6.01 -6.58 14.29
CA GLY A 32 -7.30 -6.83 14.92
C GLY A 32 -7.34 -6.31 16.37
N PRO A 33 -8.53 -5.91 16.87
CA PRO A 33 -8.65 -5.35 18.22
C PRO A 33 -8.28 -6.35 19.33
N PHE A 34 -8.40 -7.65 19.07
CA PHE A 34 -8.26 -8.70 20.07
C PHE A 34 -7.01 -9.58 19.86
N HIS A 35 -6.16 -9.30 18.86
CA HIS A 35 -4.97 -10.09 18.50
C HIS A 35 -5.26 -11.59 18.42
N LYS A 36 -6.27 -11.94 17.66
CA LYS A 36 -6.74 -13.33 17.51
C LYS A 36 -6.25 -13.92 16.20
N PRO A 37 -6.30 -15.27 16.09
CA PRO A 37 -6.06 -15.93 14.81
C PRO A 37 -6.91 -15.35 13.68
N LEU A 38 -6.35 -15.28 12.48
CA LEU A 38 -7.05 -14.77 11.29
C LEU A 38 -8.42 -15.45 11.11
N ALA A 39 -8.50 -16.74 11.39
CA ALA A 39 -9.72 -17.52 11.32
C ALA A 39 -10.82 -17.05 12.29
N GLU A 40 -10.51 -16.35 13.37
CA GLU A 40 -11.47 -15.81 14.34
C GLU A 40 -11.80 -14.32 14.10
N SER A 41 -11.21 -13.69 13.09
CA SER A 41 -11.45 -12.29 12.79
C SER A 41 -12.79 -12.10 12.06
N ALA A 42 -13.63 -11.19 12.56
CA ALA A 42 -14.85 -10.75 11.88
C ALA A 42 -14.57 -9.74 10.75
N LEU A 43 -13.29 -9.47 10.46
CA LEU A 43 -12.83 -8.45 9.54
C LEU A 43 -12.28 -9.10 8.27
N PRO A 44 -12.48 -8.50 7.09
CA PRO A 44 -11.87 -8.95 5.84
C PRO A 44 -10.38 -8.56 5.83
N ILE A 45 -9.54 -9.35 6.51
CA ILE A 45 -8.10 -9.14 6.62
C ILE A 45 -7.39 -10.07 5.65
N GLY A 46 -6.47 -9.50 4.85
CA GLY A 46 -5.48 -10.26 4.11
C GLY A 46 -4.14 -10.16 4.82
N VAL A 47 -3.41 -11.27 4.94
CA VAL A 47 -2.07 -11.30 5.51
C VAL A 47 -1.09 -11.81 4.47
N LEU A 48 0.01 -11.10 4.33
CA LEU A 48 1.14 -11.49 3.50
C LEU A 48 2.36 -11.65 4.40
N SER A 49 2.86 -12.87 4.56
CA SER A 49 3.92 -13.20 5.52
C SER A 49 4.92 -14.22 4.98
N GLY A 50 5.99 -14.45 5.70
CA GLY A 50 6.96 -15.51 5.47
C GLY A 50 7.59 -15.50 4.07
N GLU A 51 7.70 -16.67 3.44
CA GLU A 51 8.30 -16.82 2.10
C GLU A 51 7.46 -16.14 1.00
N ALA A 52 6.12 -16.10 1.15
CA ALA A 52 5.24 -15.41 0.21
C ALA A 52 5.53 -13.92 0.17
N LEU A 53 5.68 -13.27 1.34
CA LEU A 53 6.07 -11.86 1.43
C LEU A 53 7.46 -11.64 0.80
N ARG A 54 8.44 -12.46 1.11
CA ARG A 54 9.79 -12.30 0.58
C ARG A 54 9.85 -12.42 -0.94
N ARG A 55 9.08 -13.33 -1.52
CA ARG A 55 8.95 -13.48 -2.98
C ARG A 55 8.24 -12.28 -3.64
N GLN A 56 7.32 -11.63 -2.93
CA GLN A 56 6.55 -10.51 -3.44
C GLN A 56 7.15 -9.14 -3.10
N ALA A 57 8.09 -9.08 -2.14
CA ALA A 57 8.72 -7.82 -1.72
C ALA A 57 9.32 -7.06 -2.91
N ALA A 58 8.74 -5.90 -3.19
CA ALA A 58 9.11 -4.96 -4.24
C ALA A 58 9.68 -3.67 -3.66
N ASN A 59 10.01 -2.70 -4.51
CA ASN A 59 10.60 -1.43 -4.07
C ASN A 59 9.59 -0.47 -3.43
N SER A 60 8.29 -0.78 -3.55
CA SER A 60 7.20 -0.01 -2.93
C SER A 60 6.19 -0.92 -2.26
N LEU A 61 5.45 -0.35 -1.30
CA LEU A 61 4.43 -1.07 -0.55
C LEU A 61 3.26 -1.50 -1.45
N GLY A 62 2.80 -0.61 -2.34
CA GLY A 62 1.74 -0.92 -3.29
C GLY A 62 2.10 -2.07 -4.22
N ALA A 63 3.31 -2.05 -4.81
CA ALA A 63 3.78 -3.12 -5.69
C ALA A 63 3.95 -4.46 -4.94
N THR A 64 4.36 -4.43 -3.67
CA THR A 64 4.46 -5.63 -2.82
C THR A 64 3.09 -6.27 -2.59
N LEU A 65 2.03 -5.48 -2.48
CA LEU A 65 0.68 -5.93 -2.18
C LEU A 65 -0.19 -6.17 -3.42
N ASP A 66 0.26 -5.82 -4.61
CA ASP A 66 -0.55 -5.87 -5.84
C ASP A 66 -1.09 -7.26 -6.19
N SER A 67 -0.51 -8.33 -5.65
CA SER A 67 -1.01 -9.70 -5.84
C SER A 67 -2.21 -10.06 -4.94
N GLN A 68 -2.54 -9.23 -3.93
CA GLN A 68 -3.64 -9.48 -3.01
C GLN A 68 -4.99 -9.13 -3.65
N PRO A 69 -6.07 -9.95 -3.46
CA PRO A 69 -7.39 -9.63 -3.99
C PRO A 69 -7.88 -8.26 -3.49
N GLY A 70 -8.41 -7.44 -4.41
CA GLY A 70 -8.93 -6.10 -4.11
C GLY A 70 -7.88 -5.06 -3.78
N VAL A 71 -6.58 -5.39 -3.91
CA VAL A 71 -5.46 -4.46 -3.71
C VAL A 71 -4.71 -4.26 -5.03
N HIS A 72 -4.38 -3.02 -5.34
CA HIS A 72 -3.61 -2.60 -6.50
C HIS A 72 -2.55 -1.57 -6.11
N SER A 73 -1.66 -1.24 -7.04
CA SER A 73 -0.63 -0.23 -6.83
C SER A 73 -0.91 1.01 -7.69
N ALA A 74 -1.04 2.17 -7.05
CA ALA A 74 -0.95 3.45 -7.73
C ALA A 74 0.52 3.82 -7.86
N SER A 75 1.10 3.57 -9.03
CA SER A 75 2.50 3.88 -9.29
C SER A 75 2.67 5.31 -9.79
N PHE A 76 3.77 5.94 -9.35
CA PHE A 76 4.30 7.19 -9.87
C PHE A 76 5.73 6.92 -10.32
N GLY A 77 5.88 6.19 -11.42
CA GLY A 77 7.14 5.59 -11.83
C GLY A 77 7.59 4.42 -10.95
N PRO A 78 8.72 3.78 -11.26
CA PRO A 78 9.20 2.58 -10.59
C PRO A 78 9.62 2.76 -9.12
N GLY A 79 9.93 4.00 -8.70
CA GLY A 79 10.33 4.32 -7.32
C GLY A 79 9.18 4.44 -6.33
N VAL A 80 7.97 4.67 -6.81
CA VAL A 80 6.79 4.98 -5.98
C VAL A 80 5.62 4.08 -6.34
N GLY A 81 4.96 3.53 -5.33
CA GLY A 81 3.72 2.76 -5.48
C GLY A 81 2.94 2.76 -4.19
N GLN A 82 1.81 3.47 -4.18
CA GLN A 82 0.93 3.53 -3.02
C GLN A 82 -0.14 2.42 -3.11
N PRO A 83 -0.53 1.78 -1.98
CA PRO A 83 -1.57 0.77 -2.01
C PRO A 83 -2.94 1.38 -2.31
N VAL A 84 -3.68 0.72 -3.20
CA VAL A 84 -5.07 1.03 -3.55
C VAL A 84 -5.94 -0.11 -3.08
N ILE A 85 -6.85 0.14 -2.16
CA ILE A 85 -7.77 -0.87 -1.62
C ILE A 85 -9.17 -0.57 -2.12
N ARG A 86 -9.76 -1.49 -2.90
CA ARG A 86 -11.13 -1.37 -3.42
C ARG A 86 -11.38 -0.04 -4.15
N GLY A 87 -10.37 0.43 -4.89
CA GLY A 87 -10.40 1.69 -5.63
C GLY A 87 -10.22 2.94 -4.78
N GLN A 88 -9.87 2.81 -3.49
CA GLN A 88 -9.52 3.92 -2.62
C GLN A 88 -8.00 3.98 -2.45
N SER A 89 -7.41 5.16 -2.56
CA SER A 89 -5.96 5.38 -2.49
C SER A 89 -5.59 6.60 -1.64
N GLY A 90 -4.30 6.79 -1.41
CA GLY A 90 -3.73 7.94 -0.73
C GLY A 90 -4.37 8.13 0.66
N LYS A 91 -4.92 9.29 0.90
CA LYS A 91 -5.52 9.74 2.17
C LYS A 91 -6.67 8.89 2.73
N ARG A 92 -7.15 7.90 1.96
CA ARG A 92 -8.22 6.95 2.35
C ARG A 92 -7.70 5.57 2.71
N VAL A 93 -6.41 5.31 2.48
CA VAL A 93 -5.72 4.08 2.88
C VAL A 93 -4.65 4.44 3.91
N GLN A 94 -4.90 4.05 5.15
CA GLN A 94 -3.97 4.34 6.24
C GLN A 94 -2.81 3.36 6.23
N VAL A 95 -1.59 3.87 6.15
CA VAL A 95 -0.37 3.05 6.25
C VAL A 95 0.20 3.16 7.66
N LEU A 96 0.40 2.00 8.29
CA LEU A 96 0.93 1.85 9.63
C LEU A 96 2.21 1.03 9.60
N GLN A 97 3.05 1.26 10.57
CA GLN A 97 4.16 0.37 10.88
C GLN A 97 4.06 -0.03 12.34
N ASN A 98 3.89 -1.34 12.57
CA ASN A 98 3.65 -1.88 13.91
C ASN A 98 2.49 -1.18 14.66
N SER A 99 1.38 -0.93 13.97
CA SER A 99 0.16 -0.29 14.48
C SER A 99 0.28 1.21 14.82
N VAL A 100 1.37 1.87 14.45
CA VAL A 100 1.61 3.31 14.61
C VAL A 100 1.66 3.98 13.25
N LEU A 101 1.08 5.17 13.12
CA LEU A 101 1.09 5.96 11.89
C LEU A 101 2.52 6.26 11.42
N VAL A 102 2.73 6.23 10.12
CA VAL A 102 3.97 6.71 9.50
C VAL A 102 3.75 8.16 9.09
N ALA A 103 4.51 9.07 9.70
CA ALA A 103 4.47 10.49 9.38
C ALA A 103 5.44 10.77 8.21
N ASP A 104 5.07 10.31 7.01
CA ASP A 104 5.76 10.60 5.74
C ASP A 104 4.93 11.55 4.87
N ALA A 105 5.42 11.88 3.68
CA ALA A 105 4.71 12.71 2.72
C ALA A 105 3.80 11.92 1.76
N ALA A 106 3.79 10.59 1.81
CA ALA A 106 3.01 9.75 0.89
C ALA A 106 1.50 10.00 0.95
N ASN A 107 1.00 10.52 2.08
CA ASN A 107 -0.39 10.91 2.23
C ASN A 107 -0.71 12.30 1.68
N LEU A 108 0.29 13.08 1.26
CA LEU A 108 0.13 14.42 0.73
C LEU A 108 0.02 14.41 -0.79
N SER A 109 0.90 13.68 -1.47
CA SER A 109 0.95 13.64 -2.91
C SER A 109 1.21 12.21 -3.43
N PRO A 110 0.75 11.87 -4.65
CA PRO A 110 0.90 10.54 -5.24
C PRO A 110 2.33 10.18 -5.65
N ASP A 111 3.21 11.14 -5.86
CA ASP A 111 4.62 11.00 -6.25
C ASP A 111 5.55 10.66 -5.07
N HIS A 112 5.05 10.70 -3.85
CA HIS A 112 5.82 10.37 -2.67
C HIS A 112 5.63 8.92 -2.24
N GLY A 113 6.76 8.19 -2.11
CA GLY A 113 6.77 6.83 -1.58
C GLY A 113 6.58 6.78 -0.06
N ASN A 114 6.01 5.69 0.42
CA ASN A 114 5.96 5.43 1.86
C ASN A 114 7.37 5.24 2.43
N GLY A 115 7.64 5.84 3.60
CA GLY A 115 8.90 5.71 4.33
C GLY A 115 9.09 4.33 5.00
N ILE A 116 8.78 3.25 4.28
CA ILE A 116 8.83 1.86 4.74
C ILE A 116 9.59 1.01 3.72
N GLU A 117 10.50 0.15 4.20
CA GLU A 117 11.16 -0.86 3.37
C GLU A 117 10.44 -2.22 3.53
N PRO A 118 9.70 -2.71 2.50
CA PRO A 118 8.96 -3.96 2.60
C PRO A 118 9.84 -5.20 2.85
N LEU A 119 11.12 -5.15 2.47
CA LEU A 119 12.06 -6.25 2.66
C LEU A 119 12.35 -6.54 4.15
N LEU A 120 12.18 -5.54 5.03
CA LEU A 120 12.35 -5.66 6.47
C LEU A 120 11.12 -6.20 7.18
N ALA A 121 9.97 -6.30 6.50
CA ALA A 121 8.73 -6.76 7.09
C ALA A 121 8.74 -8.28 7.37
N ASP A 122 8.17 -8.67 8.51
CA ASP A 122 7.83 -10.07 8.82
C ASP A 122 6.47 -10.44 8.23
N SER A 123 5.51 -9.50 8.34
CA SER A 123 4.21 -9.62 7.73
C SER A 123 3.63 -8.25 7.35
N ILE A 124 2.70 -8.26 6.40
CA ILE A 124 1.92 -7.09 6.02
C ILE A 124 0.45 -7.49 6.09
N GLU A 125 -0.30 -6.81 6.94
CA GLU A 125 -1.73 -7.00 7.10
C GLU A 125 -2.51 -5.92 6.36
N VAL A 126 -3.50 -6.34 5.56
CA VAL A 126 -4.39 -5.44 4.82
C VAL A 126 -5.80 -5.62 5.36
N VAL A 127 -6.28 -4.63 6.08
CA VAL A 127 -7.65 -4.59 6.60
C VAL A 127 -8.53 -3.80 5.67
N ARG A 128 -9.65 -4.37 5.26
CA ARG A 128 -10.61 -3.75 4.33
C ARG A 128 -11.90 -3.42 5.06
N GLY A 129 -12.58 -2.36 4.61
CA GLY A 129 -13.92 -2.02 5.12
C GLY A 129 -13.94 -1.39 6.52
N PRO A 130 -15.07 -1.52 7.27
CA PRO A 130 -15.38 -0.71 8.46
C PRO A 130 -14.54 -0.96 9.70
N ALA A 131 -13.64 -1.93 9.66
CA ALA A 131 -12.69 -2.23 10.73
C ALA A 131 -11.67 -1.13 11.01
N THR A 132 -11.66 -0.12 10.20
CA THR A 132 -10.76 1.02 10.27
C THR A 132 -11.01 1.94 11.48
N LEU A 133 -12.03 1.69 12.29
CA LEU A 133 -12.33 2.46 13.51
C LEU A 133 -11.15 2.56 14.48
N LEU A 134 -10.31 1.53 14.52
CA LEU A 134 -9.18 1.52 15.43
C LEU A 134 -8.07 2.48 15.01
N TYR A 135 -7.97 2.83 13.71
CA TYR A 135 -6.77 3.44 13.15
C TYR A 135 -6.95 4.87 12.64
N GLY A 136 -8.11 5.49 12.87
CA GLY A 136 -8.34 6.89 12.61
C GLY A 136 -9.11 7.19 11.33
N SER A 137 -9.38 8.47 11.15
CA SER A 137 -10.28 8.98 10.12
C SER A 137 -9.77 8.76 8.68
N GLY A 138 -8.48 8.57 8.46
CA GLY A 138 -7.89 8.30 7.14
C GLY A 138 -8.14 6.89 6.59
N ALA A 139 -8.86 6.03 7.30
CA ALA A 139 -8.98 4.61 6.98
C ALA A 139 -10.34 4.21 6.35
N ILE A 140 -10.95 5.07 5.55
CA ILE A 140 -12.23 4.79 4.87
C ILE A 140 -12.09 3.64 3.84
N GLY A 141 -10.99 3.60 3.11
CA GLY A 141 -10.67 2.57 2.12
C GLY A 141 -10.12 1.30 2.75
N GLY A 142 -9.30 1.46 3.78
CA GLY A 142 -8.64 0.37 4.46
C GLY A 142 -7.41 0.78 5.25
N VAL A 143 -6.75 -0.23 5.81
CA VAL A 143 -5.49 -0.09 6.55
C VAL A 143 -4.47 -1.07 6.00
N VAL A 144 -3.25 -0.63 5.82
CA VAL A 144 -2.08 -1.48 5.57
C VAL A 144 -1.16 -1.35 6.79
N ASN A 145 -0.94 -2.44 7.52
CA ASN A 145 -0.06 -2.45 8.67
C ASN A 145 1.16 -3.34 8.38
N VAL A 146 2.32 -2.72 8.30
CA VAL A 146 3.59 -3.42 8.12
C VAL A 146 4.13 -3.78 9.49
N ILE A 147 4.36 -5.06 9.72
CA ILE A 147 4.83 -5.60 11.00
C ILE A 147 6.27 -6.07 10.82
N ASP A 148 7.14 -5.61 11.69
CA ASP A 148 8.54 -6.00 11.75
C ASP A 148 9.00 -6.23 13.21
N GLN A 149 10.22 -6.71 13.39
CA GLN A 149 10.77 -7.04 14.71
C GLN A 149 11.61 -5.92 15.34
N ARG A 150 11.47 -4.67 14.87
CA ARG A 150 12.27 -3.55 15.38
C ARG A 150 12.21 -3.36 16.90
N VAL A 151 11.07 -3.65 17.53
CA VAL A 151 10.92 -3.74 18.97
C VAL A 151 10.65 -5.20 19.31
N PRO A 152 11.63 -5.99 19.79
CA PRO A 152 11.44 -7.38 20.13
C PRO A 152 10.39 -7.55 21.23
N THR A 153 9.43 -8.42 21.04
CA THR A 153 8.32 -8.68 21.99
C THR A 153 8.50 -9.98 22.78
N ARG A 154 9.52 -10.77 22.44
CA ARG A 154 9.79 -12.10 23.03
C ARG A 154 11.27 -12.30 23.27
N LEU A 155 11.59 -13.31 24.07
CA LEU A 155 12.96 -13.79 24.22
C LEU A 155 13.28 -14.81 23.14
N PHE A 156 14.45 -14.71 22.54
CA PHE A 156 14.99 -15.64 21.58
C PHE A 156 15.82 -16.71 22.27
N ALA A 157 15.41 -17.98 22.13
CA ALA A 157 16.12 -19.11 22.73
C ALA A 157 17.55 -19.28 22.16
N GLN A 158 17.73 -18.90 20.91
CA GLN A 158 19.00 -18.88 20.18
C GLN A 158 19.06 -17.62 19.33
N PRO A 159 20.25 -17.11 18.99
CA PRO A 159 20.36 -16.01 18.02
C PRO A 159 19.72 -16.40 16.69
N GLU A 160 18.93 -15.51 16.14
CA GLU A 160 18.38 -15.61 14.78
C GLU A 160 19.12 -14.62 13.90
N ILE A 161 19.73 -15.09 12.82
CA ILE A 161 20.50 -14.24 11.90
C ILE A 161 19.97 -14.48 10.48
N ILE A 162 19.75 -13.42 9.75
CA ILE A 162 19.40 -13.47 8.33
C ILE A 162 20.40 -12.63 7.53
N PHE A 163 20.88 -13.19 6.44
CA PHE A 163 21.60 -12.45 5.40
C PHE A 163 20.97 -12.79 4.06
N GLU A 164 20.68 -11.77 3.26
CA GLU A 164 20.11 -11.93 1.93
C GLU A 164 20.82 -11.01 0.93
N GLN A 165 21.12 -11.56 -0.25
CA GLN A 165 21.65 -10.83 -1.39
C GLN A 165 20.83 -11.16 -2.62
N THR A 166 20.31 -10.13 -3.31
CA THR A 166 19.51 -10.28 -4.54
C THR A 166 20.06 -9.40 -5.64
N HIS A 167 20.03 -9.91 -6.88
CA HIS A 167 20.29 -9.14 -8.09
C HIS A 167 19.11 -9.28 -9.06
N SER A 168 18.65 -8.18 -9.67
CA SER A 168 17.58 -8.16 -10.66
C SER A 168 18.04 -7.54 -11.98
N SER A 169 17.74 -8.23 -13.08
CA SER A 169 18.23 -7.86 -14.42
C SER A 169 17.51 -6.65 -15.03
N VAL A 170 16.29 -6.34 -14.61
CA VAL A 170 15.47 -5.30 -15.27
C VAL A 170 16.03 -3.88 -15.07
N SER A 171 16.74 -3.66 -13.97
CA SER A 171 17.35 -2.38 -13.64
C SER A 171 18.76 -2.53 -13.07
N ASP A 172 19.40 -3.69 -13.26
CA ASP A 172 20.67 -4.06 -12.64
C ASP A 172 20.66 -3.83 -11.12
N GLU A 173 19.49 -4.07 -10.50
CA GLU A 173 19.29 -3.82 -9.09
C GLU A 173 20.06 -4.78 -8.22
N ASN A 174 20.70 -4.26 -7.18
CA ASN A 174 21.34 -5.05 -6.12
C ASN A 174 20.73 -4.68 -4.78
N LYS A 175 20.27 -5.71 -4.05
CA LYS A 175 19.73 -5.58 -2.68
C LYS A 175 20.55 -6.45 -1.74
N THR A 176 20.89 -5.89 -0.59
CA THR A 176 21.55 -6.63 0.51
C THR A 176 20.78 -6.36 1.79
N LEU A 177 20.48 -7.40 2.54
CA LEU A 177 19.84 -7.35 3.85
C LEU A 177 20.67 -8.13 4.85
N PHE A 178 20.80 -7.59 6.05
CA PHE A 178 21.30 -8.27 7.24
C PHE A 178 20.32 -8.02 8.39
N GLY A 179 19.98 -9.05 9.15
CA GLY A 179 19.16 -8.96 10.35
C GLY A 179 19.68 -9.89 11.43
N ALA A 180 19.56 -9.49 12.68
CA ALA A 180 19.94 -10.29 13.84
C ALA A 180 19.03 -10.02 15.03
N ASN A 181 18.58 -11.11 15.66
CA ASN A 181 17.83 -11.11 16.91
C ASN A 181 18.56 -11.96 17.93
N MET A 182 18.66 -11.51 19.17
CA MET A 182 19.27 -12.27 20.26
C MET A 182 18.72 -11.87 21.62
N SER A 183 18.87 -12.74 22.62
CA SER A 183 18.48 -12.41 23.98
C SER A 183 19.59 -12.75 24.96
N VAL A 184 19.72 -11.92 25.99
CA VAL A 184 20.63 -12.13 27.14
C VAL A 184 19.85 -11.92 28.43
N GLY A 185 19.56 -13.00 29.14
CA GLY A 185 18.64 -12.96 30.30
C GLY A 185 17.25 -12.49 29.86
N SER A 186 16.74 -11.45 30.48
CA SER A 186 15.43 -10.85 30.16
C SER A 186 15.52 -9.75 29.10
N VAL A 187 16.66 -9.51 28.47
CA VAL A 187 16.84 -8.46 27.47
C VAL A 187 16.90 -9.08 26.09
N SER A 188 16.04 -8.63 25.20
CA SER A 188 16.04 -8.93 23.78
C SER A 188 16.60 -7.79 22.97
N LEU A 189 17.39 -8.10 21.96
CA LEU A 189 18.06 -7.16 21.06
C LEU A 189 17.68 -7.47 19.62
N HIS A 190 17.48 -6.43 18.83
CA HIS A 190 17.29 -6.48 17.39
C HIS A 190 18.26 -5.54 16.68
N ALA A 191 18.78 -5.97 15.56
CA ALA A 191 19.51 -5.11 14.62
C ALA A 191 19.24 -5.55 13.19
N ASP A 192 18.94 -4.62 12.32
CA ASP A 192 18.89 -4.85 10.86
C ASP A 192 19.62 -3.75 10.10
N LEU A 193 20.04 -4.08 8.89
CA LEU A 193 20.64 -3.16 7.92
C LEU A 193 20.21 -3.60 6.51
N TYR A 194 19.89 -2.64 5.66
CA TYR A 194 19.69 -2.92 4.25
C TYR A 194 20.34 -1.86 3.35
N THR A 195 20.62 -2.27 2.13
CA THR A 195 20.99 -1.37 1.04
C THR A 195 20.41 -1.89 -0.27
N ARG A 196 19.94 -0.99 -1.11
CA ARG A 196 19.51 -1.27 -2.49
C ARG A 196 20.00 -0.20 -3.42
N ARG A 197 20.25 -0.57 -4.68
CA ARG A 197 20.57 0.37 -5.74
C ARG A 197 20.15 -0.25 -7.07
N ASN A 198 19.50 0.55 -7.91
CA ASN A 198 19.14 0.20 -9.27
C ASN A 198 19.47 1.35 -10.23
N ASN A 199 19.70 0.99 -11.49
CA ASN A 199 19.77 1.90 -12.63
C ASN A 199 18.36 2.13 -13.20
N ASN A 200 18.25 2.84 -14.32
CA ASN A 200 17.01 3.03 -15.06
C ASN A 200 16.37 1.68 -15.42
N VAL A 201 15.05 1.62 -15.31
CA VAL A 201 14.25 0.40 -15.49
C VAL A 201 14.04 0.09 -16.95
N ARG A 202 14.37 -1.12 -17.37
CA ARG A 202 14.17 -1.61 -18.74
C ARG A 202 12.70 -1.96 -18.98
N ILE A 203 12.20 -1.59 -20.15
CA ILE A 203 10.82 -1.82 -20.60
C ILE A 203 10.80 -2.46 -21.99
N ASN A 204 9.62 -2.87 -22.42
CA ASN A 204 9.39 -3.29 -23.80
C ASN A 204 8.74 -2.12 -24.57
N GLY A 205 9.42 -1.56 -25.57
CA GLY A 205 8.94 -0.45 -26.36
C GLY A 205 9.46 0.93 -25.88
N THR A 206 8.65 1.96 -26.05
CA THR A 206 8.92 3.35 -25.65
C THR A 206 8.30 3.65 -24.29
N ALA A 207 8.95 4.52 -23.51
CA ALA A 207 8.38 4.98 -22.25
C ALA A 207 7.16 5.89 -22.53
N ILE A 208 7.33 6.87 -23.40
CA ILE A 208 6.30 7.84 -23.76
C ILE A 208 5.39 7.23 -24.85
N ASP A 209 4.08 7.37 -24.69
CA ASP A 209 3.03 7.01 -25.65
C ASP A 209 2.46 8.31 -26.24
N LEU A 210 3.08 8.80 -27.31
CA LEU A 210 2.67 10.04 -27.97
C LEU A 210 1.20 10.06 -28.37
N GLY A 211 0.70 8.97 -28.97
CA GLY A 211 -0.71 8.93 -29.38
C GLY A 211 -1.68 9.01 -28.20
N ARG A 212 -1.23 8.59 -27.00
CA ARG A 212 -2.03 8.73 -25.78
C ARG A 212 -1.95 10.15 -25.21
N LEU A 213 -0.80 10.80 -25.29
CA LEU A 213 -0.64 12.21 -24.91
C LEU A 213 -1.48 13.11 -25.79
N GLU A 214 -1.35 13.02 -27.11
CA GLU A 214 -2.17 13.74 -28.09
C GLU A 214 -3.68 13.54 -27.84
N ALA A 215 -4.10 12.32 -27.51
CA ALA A 215 -5.49 12.05 -27.20
C ALA A 215 -5.95 12.68 -25.85
N LEU A 216 -5.07 12.83 -24.86
CA LEU A 216 -5.36 13.56 -23.63
C LEU A 216 -5.47 15.07 -23.88
N GLU A 217 -4.56 15.64 -24.63
CA GLU A 217 -4.59 17.04 -25.07
C GLU A 217 -5.86 17.35 -25.84
N ALA A 218 -6.23 16.51 -26.82
CA ALA A 218 -7.46 16.67 -27.57
C ALA A 218 -8.74 16.58 -26.69
N LEU A 219 -8.69 15.84 -25.58
CA LEU A 219 -9.77 15.81 -24.59
C LEU A 219 -9.82 17.09 -23.74
N ALA A 220 -8.67 17.68 -23.43
CA ALA A 220 -8.55 18.90 -22.63
C ALA A 220 -8.84 20.17 -23.46
N ALA A 221 -8.40 20.19 -24.73
CA ALA A 221 -8.44 21.34 -25.64
C ALA A 221 -9.71 21.42 -26.51
N ALA A 222 -10.90 21.13 -25.98
CA ALA A 222 -12.15 21.05 -26.74
C ALA A 222 -12.48 22.28 -27.64
N ASP A 223 -11.68 23.34 -27.64
CA ASP A 223 -11.90 24.60 -28.40
C ASP A 223 -10.66 25.20 -29.11
N HIS A 224 -9.51 24.53 -29.12
CA HIS A 224 -8.30 25.02 -29.82
C HIS A 224 -7.87 24.07 -30.94
N GLU A 225 -8.00 24.48 -32.20
CA GLU A 225 -7.40 23.83 -33.37
C GLU A 225 -5.95 24.36 -33.50
N GLU A 226 -4.96 23.61 -33.09
CA GLU A 226 -3.56 23.82 -33.42
C GLU A 226 -3.06 22.72 -34.35
N GLU A 227 -2.45 23.08 -35.48
CA GLU A 227 -1.83 22.16 -36.43
C GLU A 227 -0.44 21.76 -35.88
N HIS A 228 -0.28 20.51 -35.48
CA HIS A 228 1.01 19.96 -35.07
C HIS A 228 1.82 19.52 -36.30
N GLU A 229 3.03 20.06 -36.49
CA GLU A 229 4.00 19.57 -37.48
C GLU A 229 4.74 18.31 -36.94
N GLU A 230 4.68 17.23 -37.72
CA GLU A 230 5.39 15.98 -37.44
C GLU A 230 6.91 16.15 -37.69
N ALA A 231 7.77 16.01 -36.74
CA ALA A 231 9.05 15.32 -36.79
C ALA A 231 9.93 15.62 -35.56
N GLY A 232 9.73 14.85 -34.50
CA GLY A 232 10.59 14.90 -33.33
C GLY A 232 11.77 13.92 -33.35
N GLU A 233 12.73 14.10 -32.48
CA GLU A 233 13.79 13.14 -32.22
C GLU A 233 13.21 11.78 -31.78
N PRO A 234 13.90 10.65 -32.07
CA PRO A 234 13.41 9.33 -31.69
C PRO A 234 13.39 9.20 -30.16
N LEU A 235 12.21 8.98 -29.60
CA LEU A 235 11.98 8.75 -28.17
C LEU A 235 12.88 7.64 -27.60
N PRO A 236 13.36 7.74 -26.37
CA PRO A 236 14.12 6.69 -25.70
C PRO A 236 13.39 5.36 -25.74
N GLN A 237 14.04 4.32 -26.26
CA GLN A 237 13.48 2.98 -26.38
C GLN A 237 14.15 2.00 -25.42
N GLY A 238 13.36 1.11 -24.83
CA GLY A 238 13.86 0.01 -24.04
C GLY A 238 14.12 0.32 -22.57
N TYR A 239 13.98 1.55 -22.13
CA TYR A 239 14.08 1.94 -20.72
C TYR A 239 13.24 3.18 -20.41
N ILE A 240 12.94 3.38 -19.14
CA ILE A 240 12.32 4.61 -18.61
C ILE A 240 13.47 5.48 -18.11
N ASP A 241 13.60 6.65 -18.67
CA ASP A 241 14.61 7.59 -18.21
C ASP A 241 14.30 8.11 -16.79
N ASN A 242 15.33 8.56 -16.07
CA ASN A 242 15.25 9.04 -14.71
C ASN A 242 14.42 8.15 -13.76
N SER A 243 14.55 6.80 -13.90
CA SER A 243 13.84 5.80 -13.09
C SER A 243 14.78 5.01 -12.16
N PHE A 244 15.98 5.51 -11.93
CA PHE A 244 16.95 4.95 -10.99
C PHE A 244 16.47 5.07 -9.54
N GLY A 245 17.06 4.27 -8.66
CA GLY A 245 16.78 4.33 -7.23
C GLY A 245 17.95 3.86 -6.38
N ALA A 246 18.06 4.41 -5.19
CA ALA A 246 18.98 3.96 -4.15
C ALA A 246 18.34 4.10 -2.78
N GLY A 247 18.55 3.12 -1.90
CA GLY A 247 18.05 3.15 -0.54
C GLY A 247 19.00 2.44 0.40
N LYS A 248 19.10 2.93 1.61
CA LYS A 248 19.81 2.29 2.71
C LYS A 248 19.12 2.60 4.01
N GLY A 249 19.22 1.73 4.97
CA GLY A 249 18.66 1.97 6.29
C GLY A 249 19.07 0.89 7.27
N GLY A 250 18.65 1.08 8.51
CA GLY A 250 18.89 0.10 9.54
C GLY A 250 18.14 0.45 10.81
N THR A 251 17.96 -0.55 11.63
CA THR A 251 17.25 -0.49 12.90
C THR A 251 18.10 -1.04 14.03
N LEU A 252 17.96 -0.45 15.20
CA LEU A 252 18.43 -0.99 16.46
C LEU A 252 17.28 -1.02 17.44
N GLY A 253 17.04 -2.16 18.07
CA GLY A 253 15.96 -2.37 19.02
C GLY A 253 16.43 -3.07 20.29
N ILE A 254 15.82 -2.71 21.40
CA ILE A 254 16.05 -3.31 22.71
C ILE A 254 14.74 -3.44 23.47
N SER A 255 14.53 -4.56 24.12
CA SER A 255 13.35 -4.78 24.96
C SER A 255 13.72 -5.52 26.24
N TRP A 256 13.05 -5.14 27.31
CA TRP A 256 13.03 -5.90 28.54
C TRP A 256 11.75 -6.74 28.57
N VAL A 257 11.92 -8.05 28.50
CA VAL A 257 10.82 -9.02 28.37
C VAL A 257 10.69 -9.81 29.68
N GLN A 258 9.48 -9.92 30.16
CA GLN A 258 9.08 -10.63 31.38
C GLN A 258 7.89 -11.56 31.07
N ASP A 259 7.56 -12.48 31.99
CA ASP A 259 6.41 -13.39 31.87
C ASP A 259 5.06 -12.67 31.71
N GLN A 260 4.97 -11.43 32.22
CA GLN A 260 3.73 -10.63 32.21
C GLN A 260 3.76 -9.50 31.18
N GLY A 261 4.70 -9.49 30.24
CA GLY A 261 4.76 -8.46 29.22
C GLY A 261 6.18 -7.97 28.91
N PHE A 262 6.26 -6.86 28.22
CA PHE A 262 7.53 -6.27 27.81
C PHE A 262 7.45 -4.74 27.77
N VAL A 263 8.62 -4.12 27.80
CA VAL A 263 8.83 -2.71 27.42
C VAL A 263 10.03 -2.67 26.49
N GLY A 264 9.88 -2.05 25.34
CA GLY A 264 10.95 -1.99 24.34
C GLY A 264 10.98 -0.68 23.58
N PHE A 265 12.15 -0.37 23.07
CA PHE A 265 12.44 0.83 22.30
C PHE A 265 13.23 0.48 21.05
N SER A 266 12.97 1.20 19.95
CA SER A 266 13.79 1.11 18.75
C SER A 266 14.10 2.47 18.13
N TYR A 267 15.22 2.52 17.42
CA TYR A 267 15.59 3.59 16.51
C TYR A 267 15.82 3.03 15.12
N ASN A 268 15.21 3.68 14.13
CA ASN A 268 15.36 3.34 12.72
C ASN A 268 15.80 4.56 11.92
N ARG A 269 16.67 4.37 10.93
CA ARG A 269 17.04 5.38 9.95
C ARG A 269 16.89 4.82 8.55
N ILE A 270 16.22 5.58 7.69
CA ILE A 270 16.07 5.31 6.25
C ILE A 270 16.55 6.54 5.47
N ASP A 271 17.44 6.32 4.50
CA ASP A 271 17.79 7.29 3.47
C ASP A 271 17.44 6.68 2.12
N SER A 272 16.67 7.38 1.30
CA SER A 272 16.23 6.92 -0.02
C SER A 272 16.36 8.04 -1.05
N GLN A 273 16.73 7.66 -2.27
CA GLN A 273 16.84 8.55 -3.40
C GLN A 273 16.23 7.87 -4.62
N TYR A 274 15.47 8.61 -5.40
CA TYR A 274 14.92 8.09 -6.66
C TYR A 274 14.65 9.22 -7.64
N GLY A 275 14.73 8.91 -8.93
CA GLY A 275 14.33 9.82 -10.00
C GLY A 275 12.84 9.71 -10.28
N LEU A 276 12.23 10.79 -10.72
CA LEU A 276 10.90 10.81 -11.31
C LEU A 276 11.03 10.79 -12.83
N PRO A 277 10.35 9.87 -13.53
CA PRO A 277 10.35 9.83 -14.98
C PRO A 277 9.89 11.16 -15.59
N GLY A 278 10.47 11.56 -16.72
CA GLY A 278 10.13 12.78 -17.46
C GLY A 278 8.63 12.87 -17.79
N GLY A 279 8.11 14.08 -17.92
CA GLY A 279 6.66 14.36 -18.01
C GLY A 279 5.95 14.41 -16.65
N ALA A 280 6.66 14.14 -15.55
CA ALA A 280 6.16 14.33 -14.19
C ALA A 280 6.37 15.75 -13.67
N HIS A 281 7.20 16.54 -14.28
CA HIS A 281 7.46 17.93 -13.93
C HIS A 281 7.26 18.80 -15.16
N GLY A 282 6.45 19.80 -15.01
CA GLY A 282 5.98 20.74 -16.00
C GLY A 282 7.02 21.47 -16.85
N GLY A 283 7.74 20.74 -17.63
CA GLY A 283 8.21 21.28 -18.87
C GLY A 283 7.05 21.19 -19.86
N ASP A 284 6.78 22.27 -20.54
CA ASP A 284 5.80 22.37 -21.59
C ASP A 284 5.66 21.05 -22.35
N HIS A 285 4.44 20.44 -22.40
CA HIS A 285 4.20 19.39 -23.36
C HIS A 285 4.48 19.90 -24.80
N GLU A 286 4.34 21.20 -25.05
CA GLU A 286 4.91 21.88 -26.18
C GLU A 286 6.44 21.80 -26.21
N ALA A 287 7.16 21.80 -25.07
CA ALA A 287 8.60 21.63 -25.06
C ALA A 287 9.02 20.17 -25.33
N GLU A 288 8.27 19.14 -24.96
CA GLU A 288 8.56 17.74 -25.36
C GLU A 288 8.22 17.50 -26.85
N LEU A 289 7.18 18.13 -27.37
CA LEU A 289 6.92 18.18 -28.82
C LEU A 289 7.83 19.21 -29.51
N ALA A 290 8.21 20.32 -28.82
CA ALA A 290 9.13 21.33 -29.29
C ALA A 290 10.60 20.99 -29.01
N GLU A 291 10.97 20.08 -28.12
CA GLU A 291 12.34 19.54 -28.03
C GLU A 291 12.77 18.85 -29.32
N ALA A 292 11.81 18.35 -30.08
CA ALA A 292 12.09 17.94 -31.44
C ALA A 292 12.45 19.10 -32.38
N GLU A 293 12.02 20.32 -32.11
CA GLU A 293 12.38 21.52 -32.83
C GLU A 293 13.46 22.38 -32.12
N ALA A 294 13.59 22.27 -30.77
CA ALA A 294 14.42 23.14 -29.93
C ALA A 294 15.91 22.80 -29.86
N VAL A 295 16.41 21.93 -30.73
CA VAL A 295 17.87 21.78 -30.93
C VAL A 295 18.55 23.11 -31.38
N GLU A 296 17.77 24.11 -31.79
CA GLU A 296 18.28 25.45 -32.08
C GLU A 296 18.15 26.47 -30.94
N HIS A 297 17.37 26.21 -29.85
CA HIS A 297 17.11 27.21 -28.79
C HIS A 297 17.16 26.68 -27.35
N GLY A 298 17.91 25.60 -27.08
CA GLY A 298 18.37 25.29 -25.73
C GLY A 298 17.30 25.24 -24.64
N ALA A 299 16.22 24.48 -24.87
CA ALA A 299 15.35 24.08 -23.77
C ALA A 299 16.13 23.17 -22.82
N GLU A 300 16.26 23.57 -21.57
CA GLU A 300 17.04 22.84 -20.56
C GLU A 300 16.28 21.59 -20.11
N ASP A 301 16.90 20.43 -20.30
CA ASP A 301 16.39 19.13 -19.85
C ASP A 301 16.42 19.09 -18.31
N VAL A 302 15.29 19.34 -17.64
CA VAL A 302 15.18 19.36 -16.17
C VAL A 302 14.84 17.97 -15.66
N ALA A 303 15.81 17.30 -15.06
CA ALA A 303 15.58 16.01 -14.38
C ALA A 303 15.28 16.24 -12.90
N VAL A 304 14.19 15.63 -12.41
CA VAL A 304 13.82 15.73 -11.01
C VAL A 304 14.18 14.48 -10.22
N ARG A 305 14.78 14.69 -9.06
CA ARG A 305 15.21 13.66 -8.15
C ARG A 305 14.70 13.95 -6.74
N LEU A 306 14.16 12.93 -6.07
CA LEU A 306 13.78 13.00 -4.68
C LEU A 306 14.87 12.40 -3.79
N ASP A 307 15.28 13.17 -2.76
CA ASP A 307 16.17 12.73 -1.69
C ASP A 307 15.37 12.72 -0.38
N MET A 308 15.13 11.54 0.21
CA MET A 308 14.37 11.35 1.43
C MET A 308 15.26 10.85 2.56
N ALA A 309 15.04 11.38 3.74
CA ALA A 309 15.71 11.02 4.97
C ALA A 309 14.70 10.93 6.12
N GLN A 310 14.58 9.77 6.77
CA GLN A 310 13.65 9.54 7.88
C GLN A 310 14.37 8.95 9.07
N SER A 311 14.18 9.56 10.24
CA SER A 311 14.54 8.99 11.55
C SER A 311 13.27 8.69 12.32
N ARG A 312 13.16 7.46 12.85
CA ARG A 312 11.99 7.02 13.60
C ARG A 312 12.39 6.41 14.92
N TYR A 313 11.62 6.73 15.95
CA TYR A 313 11.77 6.24 17.32
C TYR A 313 10.45 5.59 17.73
N ASP A 314 10.48 4.32 18.12
CA ASP A 314 9.30 3.62 18.60
C ASP A 314 9.50 3.17 20.06
N LEU A 315 8.47 3.35 20.89
CA LEU A 315 8.38 2.79 22.24
C LEU A 315 7.12 1.93 22.31
N LYS A 316 7.28 0.69 22.72
CA LYS A 316 6.17 -0.25 22.93
C LYS A 316 6.22 -0.83 24.32
N ALA A 317 5.05 -0.98 24.92
CA ALA A 317 4.90 -1.70 26.17
C ALA A 317 3.61 -2.49 26.17
N ASP A 318 3.65 -3.69 26.70
CA ASP A 318 2.51 -4.54 26.93
C ASP A 318 2.59 -5.16 28.31
N HIS A 319 1.46 -5.21 29.04
CA HIS A 319 1.40 -5.81 30.36
C HIS A 319 0.11 -6.59 30.57
N HIS A 320 0.25 -7.86 30.93
CA HIS A 320 -0.84 -8.80 31.24
C HIS A 320 -1.12 -8.87 32.73
N PHE A 321 -2.37 -8.68 33.11
CA PHE A 321 -2.85 -8.76 34.49
C PHE A 321 -3.59 -10.07 34.76
N ASN A 322 -3.15 -10.86 35.73
CA ASN A 322 -3.74 -12.17 36.02
C ASN A 322 -5.08 -12.11 36.76
N ASN A 323 -5.35 -11.11 37.60
CA ASN A 323 -6.51 -11.04 38.49
C ASN A 323 -7.24 -9.69 38.46
N SER A 324 -7.29 -8.99 37.31
CA SER A 324 -7.93 -7.68 37.14
C SER A 324 -9.15 -7.78 36.22
N LEU A 325 -9.98 -6.72 36.22
CA LEU A 325 -11.03 -6.49 35.21
C LEU A 325 -10.42 -6.29 33.81
N ILE A 326 -9.25 -5.66 33.78
CA ILE A 326 -8.43 -5.45 32.60
C ILE A 326 -7.47 -6.63 32.52
N SER A 327 -7.44 -7.33 31.40
CA SER A 327 -6.48 -8.39 31.14
C SER A 327 -5.16 -7.84 30.63
N ASP A 328 -5.22 -6.81 29.76
CA ASP A 328 -4.05 -6.29 29.07
C ASP A 328 -4.06 -4.76 28.98
N VAL A 329 -2.90 -4.14 29.11
CA VAL A 329 -2.68 -2.73 28.81
C VAL A 329 -1.54 -2.66 27.83
N ARG A 330 -1.77 -2.00 26.69
CA ARG A 330 -0.78 -1.82 25.64
C ARG A 330 -0.57 -0.35 25.32
N LEU A 331 0.68 0.02 25.18
CA LEU A 331 1.14 1.34 24.76
C LEU A 331 1.99 1.21 23.49
N ASP A 332 1.61 1.88 22.44
CA ASP A 332 2.36 2.02 21.19
C ASP A 332 2.62 3.52 20.96
N LEU A 333 3.88 3.94 20.89
CA LEU A 333 4.28 5.32 20.61
C LEU A 333 5.28 5.33 19.47
N GLY A 334 5.13 6.27 18.55
CA GLY A 334 6.09 6.53 17.48
C GLY A 334 6.35 8.02 17.33
N TYR A 335 7.59 8.39 17.11
CA TYR A 335 8.00 9.72 16.69
C TYR A 335 8.82 9.60 15.41
N THR A 336 8.45 10.38 14.40
CA THR A 336 9.12 10.41 13.10
C THR A 336 9.64 11.82 12.84
N ASP A 337 10.88 11.94 12.42
CA ASP A 337 11.49 13.13 11.83
C ASP A 337 11.80 12.81 10.37
N TYR A 338 10.99 13.36 9.47
CA TYR A 338 11.03 13.10 8.03
C TYR A 338 11.36 14.38 7.29
N GLU A 339 12.28 14.26 6.34
CA GLU A 339 12.61 15.29 5.37
C GLU A 339 12.71 14.66 3.99
N HIS A 340 12.14 15.31 2.98
CA HIS A 340 12.54 15.05 1.61
C HIS A 340 12.72 16.35 0.83
N ARG A 341 13.56 16.28 -0.20
CA ARG A 341 13.86 17.38 -1.10
C ARG A 341 13.62 16.94 -2.52
N GLU A 342 12.90 17.73 -3.25
CA GLU A 342 12.78 17.68 -4.69
C GLU A 342 13.91 18.49 -5.27
N LEU A 343 14.79 17.82 -5.99
CA LEU A 343 15.99 18.38 -6.58
C LEU A 343 15.80 18.44 -8.09
N GLU A 344 15.89 19.64 -8.63
CA GLU A 344 15.90 19.90 -10.06
C GLU A 344 17.33 19.94 -10.55
N ILE A 345 17.59 19.26 -11.64
CA ILE A 345 18.92 19.15 -12.26
C ILE A 345 18.80 19.64 -13.69
N ALA A 346 19.26 20.87 -13.93
CA ALA A 346 19.33 21.50 -15.25
C ALA A 346 20.78 21.84 -15.55
N ASP A 347 21.30 21.51 -16.72
CA ASP A 347 22.70 21.80 -17.17
C ASP A 347 23.79 21.37 -16.17
N GLY A 348 23.52 20.31 -15.38
CA GLY A 348 24.46 19.85 -14.35
C GLY A 348 24.47 20.74 -13.08
N VAL A 349 23.60 21.73 -12.99
CA VAL A 349 23.32 22.51 -11.77
C VAL A 349 22.16 21.86 -11.04
N THR A 350 22.30 21.72 -9.73
CA THR A 350 21.22 21.17 -8.88
C THR A 350 20.66 22.28 -8.00
N SER A 351 19.35 22.51 -8.08
CA SER A 351 18.55 23.38 -7.21
C SER A 351 17.59 22.58 -6.33
N ILE A 352 17.01 23.20 -5.34
CA ILE A 352 15.95 22.62 -4.53
C ILE A 352 14.66 23.34 -4.92
N GLY A 353 13.77 22.65 -5.65
CA GLY A 353 12.44 23.16 -5.98
C GLY A 353 11.59 23.20 -4.72
N THR A 354 11.39 22.04 -4.06
CA THR A 354 10.64 21.95 -2.80
C THR A 354 11.38 21.14 -1.73
N ARG A 355 11.27 21.59 -0.49
CA ARG A 355 11.70 20.87 0.69
C ARG A 355 10.52 20.63 1.62
N PHE A 356 10.19 19.37 1.86
CA PHE A 356 9.14 18.95 2.78
C PHE A 356 9.74 18.49 4.10
N LEU A 357 9.16 18.96 5.20
CA LEU A 357 9.48 18.53 6.55
C LEU A 357 8.19 18.03 7.21
N ASN A 358 8.26 16.86 7.82
CA ASN A 358 7.14 16.27 8.55
C ASN A 358 7.65 15.66 9.85
N LYS A 359 7.34 16.33 10.99
CA LYS A 359 7.72 15.88 12.32
C LYS A 359 6.47 15.45 13.06
N GLY A 360 6.32 14.15 13.26
CA GLY A 360 5.09 13.58 13.75
C GLY A 360 5.27 12.67 14.95
N PHE A 361 4.33 12.80 15.88
CA PHE A 361 4.13 11.90 17.01
C PHE A 361 2.77 11.20 16.85
N ASP A 362 2.74 9.88 16.97
CA ASP A 362 1.51 9.09 17.10
C ASP A 362 1.60 8.20 18.34
N GLY A 363 0.58 8.24 19.17
CA GLY A 363 0.52 7.46 20.40
C GLY A 363 -0.83 6.82 20.59
N ARG A 364 -0.82 5.54 20.96
CA ARG A 364 -2.01 4.75 21.28
C ARG A 364 -1.83 4.06 22.62
N LEU A 365 -2.85 4.20 23.47
CA LEU A 365 -2.99 3.46 24.71
C LEU A 365 -4.29 2.67 24.65
N SER A 366 -4.22 1.36 24.82
CA SER A 366 -5.38 0.46 24.78
C SER A 366 -5.46 -0.43 26.02
N PHE A 367 -6.69 -0.78 26.38
CA PHE A 367 -7.05 -1.59 27.53
C PHE A 367 -7.96 -2.71 27.05
N THR A 368 -7.54 -3.96 27.19
CA THR A 368 -8.36 -5.12 26.90
C THR A 368 -9.03 -5.61 28.19
N THR A 369 -10.34 -5.77 28.15
CA THR A 369 -11.06 -6.31 29.30
C THR A 369 -10.88 -7.83 29.37
N ARG A 370 -10.89 -8.37 30.57
CA ARG A 370 -10.95 -9.82 30.76
C ARG A 370 -12.26 -10.36 30.19
N GLU A 371 -12.19 -11.48 29.51
CA GLU A 371 -13.37 -12.20 29.03
C GLU A 371 -14.29 -12.56 30.20
N ARG A 372 -15.54 -12.15 30.12
CA ARG A 372 -16.59 -12.42 31.10
C ARG A 372 -17.77 -13.09 30.44
N GLY A 373 -17.86 -14.40 30.61
CA GLY A 373 -18.82 -15.22 29.89
C GLY A 373 -18.49 -15.19 28.39
N GLN A 374 -19.28 -14.47 27.64
CA GLN A 374 -19.13 -14.33 26.17
C GLN A 374 -18.66 -12.95 25.72
N TRP A 375 -18.32 -12.04 26.66
CA TRP A 375 -17.98 -10.65 26.37
C TRP A 375 -16.52 -10.36 26.61
N GLN A 376 -15.91 -9.63 25.67
CA GLN A 376 -14.59 -9.05 25.76
C GLN A 376 -14.58 -7.68 25.06
N GLY A 377 -13.93 -6.70 25.65
CA GLY A 377 -13.84 -5.35 25.06
C GLY A 377 -12.42 -4.85 24.95
N VAL A 378 -12.17 -3.94 24.00
CA VAL A 378 -10.96 -3.15 23.89
C VAL A 378 -11.34 -1.69 23.81
N TRP A 379 -10.77 -0.87 24.69
CA TRP A 379 -10.99 0.57 24.74
C TRP A 379 -9.65 1.29 24.65
N GLY A 380 -9.64 2.45 24.04
CA GLY A 380 -8.38 3.16 23.94
C GLY A 380 -8.50 4.64 23.60
N LEU A 381 -7.35 5.28 23.73
CA LEU A 381 -7.07 6.65 23.37
C LEU A 381 -6.00 6.67 22.28
N GLN A 382 -6.15 7.52 21.30
CA GLN A 382 -5.11 7.83 20.30
C GLN A 382 -4.89 9.34 20.24
N VAL A 383 -3.63 9.74 20.15
CA VAL A 383 -3.22 11.12 19.93
C VAL A 383 -2.18 11.13 18.81
N ASN A 384 -2.45 11.93 17.79
CA ASN A 384 -1.50 12.23 16.72
C ASN A 384 -1.24 13.72 16.69
N ALA A 385 0.02 14.12 16.57
CA ALA A 385 0.42 15.50 16.41
C ALA A 385 1.57 15.57 15.39
N THR A 386 1.41 16.39 14.36
CA THR A 386 2.36 16.51 13.25
C THR A 386 2.57 17.96 12.88
N GLU A 387 3.81 18.37 12.75
CA GLU A 387 4.22 19.67 12.20
C GLU A 387 4.63 19.43 10.74
N PHE A 388 3.84 19.94 9.81
CA PHE A 388 4.09 19.85 8.38
C PHE A 388 4.56 21.19 7.84
N SER A 389 5.60 21.19 6.98
CA SER A 389 5.99 22.37 6.19
C SER A 389 6.53 21.98 4.82
N ALA A 390 6.13 22.75 3.81
CA ALA A 390 6.74 22.77 2.49
C ALA A 390 7.39 24.15 2.29
N THR A 391 8.63 24.20 1.80
CA THR A 391 9.39 25.42 1.57
C THR A 391 10.18 25.30 0.26
N GLY A 392 10.23 26.37 -0.51
CA GLY A 392 10.87 26.41 -1.83
C GLY A 392 10.04 27.25 -2.80
N GLU A 393 10.51 27.41 -4.01
CA GLU A 393 9.83 28.19 -5.05
C GLU A 393 8.56 27.49 -5.54
N GLU A 394 8.53 26.14 -5.49
CA GLU A 394 7.40 25.31 -5.89
C GLU A 394 6.48 24.91 -4.70
N ALA A 395 6.66 25.51 -3.52
CA ALA A 395 5.87 25.17 -2.35
C ALA A 395 4.48 25.81 -2.39
N PHE A 396 3.46 25.04 -2.74
CA PHE A 396 2.07 25.49 -2.85
C PHE A 396 1.18 25.11 -1.64
N ILE A 397 1.71 24.36 -0.67
CA ILE A 397 1.01 23.95 0.55
C ILE A 397 1.59 24.68 1.75
N PRO A 398 0.77 25.42 2.55
CA PRO A 398 1.27 26.19 3.69
C PRO A 398 1.70 25.30 4.85
N GLN A 399 2.63 25.80 5.67
CA GLN A 399 2.96 25.17 6.95
C GLN A 399 1.71 25.00 7.80
N THR A 400 1.52 23.82 8.37
CA THR A 400 0.30 23.47 9.10
C THR A 400 0.60 22.53 10.25
N ASP A 401 0.12 22.89 11.44
CA ASP A 401 0.05 21.99 12.60
C ASP A 401 -1.19 21.11 12.48
N ILE A 402 -1.00 19.80 12.57
CA ILE A 402 -2.05 18.77 12.47
C ILE A 402 -2.17 18.10 13.83
N ARG A 403 -3.38 18.07 14.41
CA ARG A 403 -3.63 17.37 15.69
C ARG A 403 -4.90 16.55 15.60
N ASN A 404 -4.80 15.29 15.97
CA ASN A 404 -5.93 14.37 16.05
C ASN A 404 -5.96 13.73 17.45
N THR A 405 -7.12 13.79 18.10
CA THR A 405 -7.31 13.14 19.41
C THR A 405 -8.58 12.31 19.33
N ALA A 406 -8.50 11.04 19.71
CA ALA A 406 -9.61 10.11 19.58
C ALA A 406 -9.75 9.18 20.76
N LEU A 407 -11.00 8.83 21.07
CA LEU A 407 -11.39 7.73 21.93
C LEU A 407 -12.08 6.67 21.08
N PHE A 408 -11.77 5.41 21.31
CA PHE A 408 -12.39 4.29 20.62
C PHE A 408 -12.74 3.15 21.58
N ALA A 409 -13.71 2.36 21.20
CA ALA A 409 -14.08 1.12 21.89
C ALA A 409 -14.55 0.10 20.88
N VAL A 410 -14.21 -1.17 21.11
CA VAL A 410 -14.74 -2.32 20.40
C VAL A 410 -15.15 -3.37 21.43
N GLU A 411 -16.39 -3.83 21.33
CA GLU A 411 -16.95 -4.87 22.17
C GLU A 411 -17.24 -6.10 21.31
N ARG A 412 -16.78 -7.26 21.77
CA ARG A 412 -17.01 -8.56 21.14
C ARG A 412 -17.87 -9.42 22.05
N TRP A 413 -18.91 -10.00 21.46
CA TRP A 413 -19.70 -11.07 22.04
C TRP A 413 -19.52 -12.33 21.19
N ALA A 414 -19.11 -13.44 21.81
CA ALA A 414 -18.89 -14.70 21.11
C ALA A 414 -19.64 -15.84 21.84
N ALA A 415 -20.44 -16.57 21.08
CA ALA A 415 -21.17 -17.75 21.54
C ALA A 415 -21.00 -18.88 20.52
N ASP A 416 -21.47 -20.10 20.84
CA ASP A 416 -21.33 -21.22 19.92
C ASP A 416 -21.96 -20.91 18.56
N GLY A 417 -21.14 -20.84 17.53
CA GLY A 417 -21.52 -20.56 16.15
C GLY A 417 -21.82 -19.10 15.81
N TYR A 418 -21.61 -18.14 16.72
CA TYR A 418 -21.90 -16.73 16.49
C TYR A 418 -20.83 -15.84 17.12
N THR A 419 -20.35 -14.85 16.38
CA THR A 419 -19.56 -13.75 16.92
C THR A 419 -20.17 -12.44 16.48
N LEU A 420 -20.29 -11.47 17.38
CA LEU A 420 -20.72 -10.10 17.10
C LEU A 420 -19.66 -9.15 17.63
N GLU A 421 -19.22 -8.21 16.80
CA GLU A 421 -18.33 -7.13 17.21
C GLU A 421 -19.00 -5.80 16.92
N LEU A 422 -19.00 -4.91 17.93
CA LEU A 422 -19.55 -3.56 17.84
C LEU A 422 -18.44 -2.57 18.15
N GLY A 423 -18.21 -1.62 17.26
CA GLY A 423 -17.16 -0.62 17.40
C GLY A 423 -17.68 0.80 17.34
N GLY A 424 -17.04 1.69 18.08
CA GLY A 424 -17.28 3.14 18.06
C GLY A 424 -16.00 3.95 18.23
N ARG A 425 -15.93 5.09 17.56
CA ARG A 425 -14.84 6.06 17.66
C ARG A 425 -15.39 7.47 17.61
N VAL A 426 -14.88 8.32 18.48
CA VAL A 426 -15.04 9.77 18.42
C VAL A 426 -13.66 10.39 18.27
N GLU A 427 -13.52 11.33 17.35
CA GLU A 427 -12.24 11.97 17.03
C GLU A 427 -12.42 13.46 16.82
N ARG A 428 -11.49 14.24 17.31
CA ARG A 428 -11.32 15.65 16.99
C ARG A 428 -10.08 15.82 16.14
N ALA A 429 -10.27 16.27 14.91
CA ALA A 429 -9.22 16.57 13.93
C ALA A 429 -9.09 18.08 13.77
N GLU A 430 -7.88 18.60 13.91
CA GLU A 430 -7.55 20.01 13.84
C GLU A 430 -6.43 20.22 12.81
N LEU A 431 -6.63 21.18 11.91
CA LEU A 431 -5.61 21.70 11.00
C LEU A 431 -5.42 23.18 11.29
N ASP A 432 -4.21 23.57 11.65
CA ASP A 432 -3.90 24.96 12.02
C ASP A 432 -2.77 25.53 11.14
N PRO A 433 -3.11 26.08 9.97
CA PRO A 433 -2.20 26.85 9.14
C PRO A 433 -2.26 28.35 9.50
N ALA A 434 -2.28 28.71 10.77
CA ALA A 434 -2.46 30.08 11.29
C ALA A 434 -3.91 30.60 11.19
N ALA A 435 -4.22 31.58 10.32
CA ALA A 435 -5.53 32.26 10.35
C ALA A 435 -6.70 31.44 9.81
N CYS A 436 -6.42 30.40 9.01
CA CYS A 436 -7.44 29.54 8.39
C CYS A 436 -7.62 28.19 9.11
N ALA A 437 -7.43 28.15 10.42
CA ALA A 437 -7.57 26.93 11.20
C ALA A 437 -8.96 26.30 11.03
N THR A 438 -8.98 24.99 10.90
CA THR A 438 -10.22 24.20 10.79
C THR A 438 -10.26 23.08 11.81
N THR A 439 -11.46 22.76 12.28
CA THR A 439 -11.70 21.67 13.24
C THR A 439 -12.86 20.81 12.74
N ALA A 440 -12.69 19.50 12.75
CA ALA A 440 -13.72 18.52 12.48
C ALA A 440 -13.93 17.61 13.70
N ASN A 441 -15.18 17.38 14.09
CA ASN A 441 -15.54 16.37 15.06
C ASN A 441 -16.11 15.17 14.28
N ILE A 442 -15.45 14.04 14.38
CA ILE A 442 -15.66 12.84 13.60
C ILE A 442 -16.29 11.78 14.47
N PHE A 443 -17.29 11.10 13.92
CA PHE A 443 -17.97 10.01 14.59
C PHE A 443 -18.03 8.80 13.67
N SER A 444 -17.52 7.66 14.13
CA SER A 444 -17.52 6.41 13.38
C SER A 444 -18.08 5.26 14.23
N VAL A 445 -18.88 4.40 13.61
CA VAL A 445 -19.44 3.20 14.23
C VAL A 445 -19.38 2.03 13.27
N SER A 446 -19.23 0.82 13.79
CA SER A 446 -19.32 -0.42 13.01
C SER A 446 -20.02 -1.54 13.78
N ALA A 447 -20.58 -2.46 13.04
CA ALA A 447 -21.07 -3.73 13.52
C ALA A 447 -20.62 -4.82 12.55
N SER A 448 -19.99 -5.87 13.07
CA SER A 448 -19.56 -7.02 12.29
C SER A 448 -20.01 -8.29 12.97
N GLY A 449 -20.42 -9.28 12.20
CA GLY A 449 -20.87 -10.58 12.72
C GLY A 449 -20.32 -11.74 11.91
N ILE A 450 -19.99 -12.83 12.58
CA ILE A 450 -19.70 -14.13 11.99
C ILE A 450 -20.81 -15.09 12.40
N VAL A 451 -21.29 -15.85 11.45
CA VAL A 451 -22.22 -16.96 11.66
C VAL A 451 -21.58 -18.23 11.11
N ASP A 452 -21.27 -19.17 11.98
CA ASP A 452 -20.83 -20.49 11.58
C ASP A 452 -22.04 -21.29 11.06
N LEU A 453 -21.94 -21.76 9.83
CA LEU A 453 -22.97 -22.52 9.14
C LEU A 453 -22.62 -24.02 9.11
N GLU A 454 -23.50 -24.82 8.54
CA GLU A 454 -23.22 -26.25 8.30
C GLU A 454 -21.98 -26.41 7.40
N HIS A 455 -21.29 -27.57 7.52
CA HIS A 455 -20.08 -27.90 6.74
C HIS A 455 -18.89 -26.97 6.99
N ALA A 456 -18.79 -26.41 8.21
CA ALA A 456 -17.77 -25.43 8.60
C ALA A 456 -17.73 -24.15 7.71
N ALA A 457 -18.79 -23.91 6.94
CA ALA A 457 -18.92 -22.67 6.19
C ALA A 457 -19.16 -21.49 7.15
N ARG A 458 -18.74 -20.28 6.74
CA ARG A 458 -18.91 -19.06 7.53
C ARG A 458 -19.55 -17.97 6.69
N LEU A 459 -20.50 -17.28 7.27
CA LEU A 459 -21.04 -16.03 6.75
C LEU A 459 -20.52 -14.88 7.62
N ILE A 460 -19.87 -13.93 6.99
CA ILE A 460 -19.33 -12.72 7.63
C ILE A 460 -20.12 -11.55 7.09
N VAL A 461 -20.69 -10.71 7.96
CA VAL A 461 -21.41 -9.51 7.57
C VAL A 461 -20.87 -8.35 8.38
N SER A 462 -20.46 -7.29 7.70
CA SER A 462 -19.95 -6.07 8.34
C SER A 462 -20.65 -4.85 7.77
N ALA A 463 -21.09 -3.95 8.64
CA ALA A 463 -21.66 -2.67 8.26
C ALA A 463 -21.03 -1.55 9.10
N GLY A 464 -20.82 -0.39 8.48
CA GLY A 464 -20.21 0.72 9.18
C GLY A 464 -20.62 2.08 8.62
N ARG A 465 -20.52 3.07 9.49
CA ARG A 465 -20.51 4.48 9.14
C ARG A 465 -19.20 5.07 9.65
N THR A 466 -18.36 5.52 8.74
CA THR A 466 -17.06 6.10 9.06
C THR A 466 -16.94 7.49 8.44
N GLU A 467 -16.23 8.37 9.09
CA GLU A 467 -16.00 9.74 8.63
C GLU A 467 -14.51 10.01 8.44
N ARG A 468 -14.17 10.89 7.49
CA ARG A 468 -12.82 11.37 7.23
C ARG A 468 -12.81 12.91 7.12
N ALA A 469 -11.94 13.56 7.89
CA ALA A 469 -11.66 14.97 7.68
C ALA A 469 -10.86 15.19 6.39
N PRO A 470 -11.09 16.27 5.65
CA PRO A 470 -10.23 16.70 4.56
C PRO A 470 -8.80 16.99 5.06
N THR A 471 -7.82 16.76 4.21
CA THR A 471 -6.40 16.94 4.54
C THR A 471 -5.90 18.36 4.29
N VAL A 472 -4.65 18.62 4.66
CA VAL A 472 -3.96 19.90 4.45
C VAL A 472 -3.99 20.29 2.98
N GLU A 473 -3.58 19.38 2.09
CA GLU A 473 -3.55 19.61 0.66
C GLU A 473 -4.95 19.84 0.07
N GLU A 474 -5.94 19.02 0.41
CA GLU A 474 -7.31 19.18 -0.08
C GLU A 474 -7.92 20.54 0.31
N ARG A 475 -7.49 21.13 1.43
CA ARG A 475 -8.00 22.42 1.90
C ARG A 475 -7.15 23.60 1.49
N TYR A 476 -5.82 23.43 1.45
CA TYR A 476 -4.92 24.58 1.49
C TYR A 476 -3.93 24.65 0.32
N SER A 477 -3.98 23.73 -0.67
CA SER A 477 -3.19 23.89 -1.91
C SER A 477 -3.46 25.24 -2.54
N ASN A 478 -2.43 26.04 -2.79
CA ASN A 478 -2.53 27.40 -3.36
C ASN A 478 -3.50 28.33 -2.62
N ILE A 479 -3.63 28.17 -1.30
CA ILE A 479 -4.48 29.05 -0.45
C ILE A 479 -3.61 30.00 0.37
N ASN A 480 -3.91 31.28 0.25
CA ASN A 480 -3.40 32.31 1.15
C ASN A 480 -4.08 32.16 2.52
N VAL A 481 -3.36 31.62 3.48
CA VAL A 481 -3.90 31.35 4.82
C VAL A 481 -4.21 32.58 5.64
N ALA A 482 -3.70 33.77 5.29
CA ALA A 482 -4.08 35.02 5.96
C ALA A 482 -5.46 35.51 5.54
N GLY A 483 -5.92 35.20 4.33
CA GLY A 483 -7.21 35.61 3.79
C GLY A 483 -8.19 34.47 3.55
N CYS A 484 -7.78 33.22 3.73
CA CYS A 484 -8.56 32.01 3.43
C CYS A 484 -9.13 31.96 2.00
N ALA A 485 -8.36 32.41 1.03
CA ALA A 485 -8.70 32.49 -0.38
C ALA A 485 -7.53 32.02 -1.24
N ALA A 486 -7.78 31.68 -2.50
CA ALA A 486 -6.71 31.31 -3.44
C ALA A 486 -5.62 32.37 -3.49
N ASN A 487 -4.38 31.94 -3.64
CA ASN A 487 -3.23 32.82 -3.85
C ASN A 487 -3.44 33.67 -5.10
N ALA A 488 -2.88 34.90 -5.09
CA ALA A 488 -2.90 35.77 -6.27
C ALA A 488 -1.96 35.26 -7.36
N GLU A 489 -0.89 34.59 -6.97
CA GLU A 489 0.09 33.92 -7.81
C GLU A 489 -0.01 32.43 -7.49
N LEU A 490 -0.38 31.64 -8.47
CA LEU A 490 -0.61 30.21 -8.32
C LEU A 490 0.65 29.45 -8.67
N ILE A 491 0.96 28.45 -7.88
CA ILE A 491 2.14 27.58 -8.06
C ILE A 491 1.67 26.24 -8.60
N ALA A 492 2.30 25.75 -9.65
CA ALA A 492 2.05 24.44 -10.19
C ALA A 492 2.55 23.35 -9.25
N HIS A 493 1.84 22.23 -9.18
CA HIS A 493 2.33 21.02 -8.54
C HIS A 493 3.20 20.27 -9.55
N ALA A 494 4.50 20.36 -9.38
CA ALA A 494 5.47 19.81 -10.30
C ALA A 494 5.21 18.35 -10.70
N ALA A 495 4.84 17.48 -9.73
CA ALA A 495 4.60 16.07 -9.99
C ALA A 495 3.35 15.78 -10.85
N THR A 496 2.31 16.58 -10.76
CA THR A 496 1.03 16.33 -11.46
C THR A 496 0.84 17.16 -12.71
N ASN A 497 1.69 18.15 -12.96
CA ASN A 497 1.55 19.18 -14.00
C ASN A 497 0.20 19.93 -13.91
N LEU A 498 -0.28 20.13 -12.72
CA LEU A 498 -1.56 20.79 -12.46
C LEU A 498 -1.36 21.98 -11.54
N VAL A 499 -2.14 23.03 -11.76
CA VAL A 499 -2.31 24.10 -10.79
C VAL A 499 -3.44 23.69 -9.84
N GLU A 500 -3.09 23.07 -8.72
CA GLU A 500 -4.05 22.52 -7.77
C GLU A 500 -4.54 23.60 -6.80
N ILE A 501 -5.86 23.77 -6.68
CA ILE A 501 -6.46 24.76 -5.79
C ILE A 501 -7.29 24.05 -4.73
N GLY A 502 -6.92 24.22 -3.47
CA GLY A 502 -7.61 23.71 -2.30
C GLY A 502 -8.95 24.40 -2.03
N LYS A 503 -9.79 23.79 -1.20
CA LYS A 503 -11.08 24.33 -0.81
C LYS A 503 -11.24 24.29 0.71
N VAL A 504 -11.11 25.43 1.36
CA VAL A 504 -11.07 25.55 2.83
C VAL A 504 -12.35 25.04 3.50
N ASP A 505 -13.51 25.20 2.87
CA ASP A 505 -14.84 24.86 3.42
C ASP A 505 -15.30 23.43 3.12
N LEU A 506 -14.42 22.55 2.64
CA LEU A 506 -14.74 21.13 2.42
C LEU A 506 -15.33 20.50 3.68
N GLN A 507 -16.40 19.74 3.49
CA GLN A 507 -17.04 18.99 4.55
C GLN A 507 -16.33 17.66 4.79
N THR A 508 -16.61 17.06 5.95
CA THR A 508 -16.16 15.70 6.29
C THR A 508 -16.79 14.69 5.35
N GLU A 509 -15.98 13.81 4.73
CA GLU A 509 -16.49 12.66 3.97
C GLU A 509 -17.22 11.70 4.91
N VAL A 510 -18.36 11.18 4.50
CA VAL A 510 -19.15 10.21 5.26
C VAL A 510 -19.34 8.95 4.44
N SER A 511 -18.62 7.90 4.79
CA SER A 511 -18.72 6.57 4.20
C SER A 511 -19.76 5.72 4.95
N ARG A 512 -20.62 5.05 4.20
CA ARG A 512 -21.52 3.99 4.68
C ARG A 512 -21.29 2.75 3.87
N ASN A 513 -20.73 1.74 4.50
CA ASN A 513 -20.33 0.50 3.87
C ASN A 513 -21.09 -0.71 4.40
N LEU A 514 -21.26 -1.67 3.53
CA LEU A 514 -21.77 -3.00 3.80
C LEU A 514 -20.87 -4.00 3.09
N ASP A 515 -20.36 -4.97 3.84
CA ASP A 515 -19.57 -6.09 3.35
C ASP A 515 -20.25 -7.39 3.70
N VAL A 516 -20.25 -8.34 2.77
CA VAL A 516 -20.75 -9.70 2.96
C VAL A 516 -19.67 -10.66 2.46
N GLY A 517 -19.11 -11.43 3.37
CA GLY A 517 -18.12 -12.48 3.12
C GLY A 517 -18.74 -13.85 3.30
N TYR A 518 -18.35 -14.81 2.46
CA TYR A 518 -18.71 -16.20 2.57
C TYR A 518 -17.47 -17.08 2.40
N GLN A 519 -17.15 -17.85 3.42
CA GLN A 519 -16.04 -18.79 3.44
C GLN A 519 -16.60 -20.20 3.45
N LEU A 520 -16.13 -21.06 2.56
CA LEU A 520 -16.56 -22.44 2.44
C LEU A 520 -15.36 -23.37 2.29
N PRO A 521 -15.03 -24.14 3.35
CA PRO A 521 -14.14 -25.27 3.22
C PRO A 521 -14.79 -26.38 2.38
N ILE A 522 -14.09 -26.90 1.38
CA ILE A 522 -14.56 -27.99 0.51
C ILE A 522 -13.48 -29.09 0.55
N GLY A 523 -13.58 -30.00 1.52
CA GLY A 523 -12.49 -30.90 1.84
C GLY A 523 -11.28 -30.09 2.33
N ASP A 524 -10.13 -30.23 1.66
CA ASP A 524 -8.91 -29.47 1.97
C ASP A 524 -8.81 -28.16 1.16
N ALA A 525 -9.81 -27.84 0.34
CA ALA A 525 -9.87 -26.57 -0.39
C ALA A 525 -10.62 -25.51 0.42
N LEU A 526 -10.24 -24.25 0.23
CA LEU A 526 -10.93 -23.10 0.82
C LEU A 526 -11.43 -22.17 -0.29
N PHE A 527 -12.73 -21.92 -0.30
CA PHE A 527 -13.36 -20.93 -1.13
C PHE A 527 -13.77 -19.72 -0.31
N ASP A 528 -13.32 -18.52 -0.73
CA ASP A 528 -13.69 -17.23 -0.17
C ASP A 528 -14.37 -16.37 -1.21
N LEU A 529 -15.46 -15.72 -0.84
CA LEU A 529 -16.18 -14.75 -1.65
C LEU A 529 -16.51 -13.54 -0.78
N SER A 530 -16.19 -12.35 -1.26
CA SER A 530 -16.57 -11.08 -0.63
C SER A 530 -17.27 -10.17 -1.63
N ALA A 531 -18.39 -9.59 -1.21
CA ALA A 531 -19.11 -8.55 -1.92
C ALA A 531 -19.18 -7.30 -1.04
N PHE A 532 -18.90 -6.13 -1.61
CA PHE A 532 -18.95 -4.88 -0.86
C PHE A 532 -19.72 -3.79 -1.59
N TYR A 533 -20.31 -2.91 -0.80
CA TYR A 533 -20.96 -1.69 -1.26
C TYR A 533 -20.62 -0.55 -0.29
N ASN A 534 -20.05 0.53 -0.80
CA ASN A 534 -19.71 1.72 -0.04
C ASN A 534 -20.31 2.95 -0.69
N ARG A 535 -21.13 3.71 0.03
CA ARG A 535 -21.60 5.02 -0.36
C ARG A 535 -20.87 6.09 0.46
N VAL A 536 -20.19 6.99 -0.26
CA VAL A 536 -19.47 8.12 0.34
C VAL A 536 -20.19 9.40 -0.02
N ASN A 537 -20.69 10.12 0.98
CA ASN A 537 -21.17 11.47 0.80
C ASN A 537 -19.99 12.43 0.94
N ASP A 538 -20.04 13.53 0.18
CA ASP A 538 -18.99 14.54 0.13
C ASP A 538 -17.59 13.95 -0.19
N TYR A 539 -17.53 12.96 -1.10
CA TYR A 539 -16.27 12.37 -1.57
C TYR A 539 -15.40 13.44 -2.22
N VAL A 540 -14.26 13.75 -1.61
CA VAL A 540 -13.32 14.78 -2.08
C VAL A 540 -12.47 14.23 -3.23
N TYR A 541 -12.39 14.97 -4.31
CA TYR A 541 -11.58 14.60 -5.48
C TYR A 541 -11.01 15.86 -6.15
N LEU A 542 -9.95 15.68 -6.89
CA LEU A 542 -9.37 16.72 -7.72
C LEU A 542 -10.14 16.76 -9.04
N GLU A 543 -10.86 17.85 -9.30
CA GLU A 543 -11.68 18.07 -10.47
C GLU A 543 -10.91 18.92 -11.49
N LEU A 544 -10.59 18.36 -12.63
CA LEU A 544 -9.94 19.07 -13.72
C LEU A 544 -10.89 20.13 -14.29
N SER A 545 -10.39 21.31 -14.58
CA SER A 545 -11.14 22.40 -15.22
C SER A 545 -10.56 22.67 -16.63
N ASN A 546 -11.28 23.41 -17.46
CA ASN A 546 -10.81 23.89 -18.75
C ASN A 546 -10.10 25.24 -18.66
N VAL A 547 -9.61 25.61 -17.47
CA VAL A 547 -8.86 26.85 -17.23
C VAL A 547 -7.38 26.52 -17.23
N LEU A 548 -6.60 27.27 -17.97
CA LEU A 548 -5.15 27.21 -17.99
C LEU A 548 -4.56 28.42 -17.24
N VAL A 549 -3.48 28.20 -16.55
CA VAL A 549 -2.62 29.24 -15.93
C VAL A 549 -1.19 28.86 -16.27
N ASP A 550 -0.49 29.74 -17.01
CA ASP A 550 0.84 29.49 -17.55
C ASP A 550 0.91 28.14 -18.31
N ASP A 551 -0.07 27.93 -19.21
CA ASP A 551 -0.30 26.72 -20.02
C ASP A 551 -0.55 25.42 -19.25
N LEU A 552 -0.63 25.48 -17.92
CA LEU A 552 -0.94 24.34 -17.06
C LEU A 552 -2.41 24.31 -16.66
N GLN A 553 -2.99 23.10 -16.67
CA GLN A 553 -4.40 22.90 -16.36
C GLN A 553 -4.70 23.14 -14.87
N VAL A 554 -5.71 23.97 -14.60
CA VAL A 554 -6.19 24.19 -13.23
C VAL A 554 -7.06 23.03 -12.78
N ALA A 555 -6.77 22.52 -11.60
CA ALA A 555 -7.55 21.47 -10.94
C ALA A 555 -8.01 21.96 -9.55
N ASN A 556 -9.29 21.79 -9.26
CA ASN A 556 -9.88 22.26 -8.00
C ASN A 556 -10.25 21.08 -7.11
N TYR A 557 -9.88 21.15 -5.83
CA TYR A 557 -10.44 20.21 -4.86
C TYR A 557 -11.92 20.48 -4.69
N ASN A 558 -12.74 19.46 -4.94
CA ASN A 558 -14.19 19.56 -4.84
C ASN A 558 -14.76 18.30 -4.15
N ALA A 559 -16.03 18.35 -3.77
CA ALA A 559 -16.70 17.22 -3.13
C ALA A 559 -17.97 16.85 -3.88
N ARG A 560 -18.20 15.53 -4.06
CA ARG A 560 -19.38 15.00 -4.74
C ARG A 560 -19.73 13.62 -4.16
N ASP A 561 -21.01 13.32 -4.00
CA ASP A 561 -21.44 11.99 -3.57
C ASP A 561 -20.95 10.90 -4.56
N ALA A 562 -20.36 9.84 -4.01
CA ALA A 562 -19.87 8.71 -4.80
C ALA A 562 -20.33 7.37 -4.20
N ARG A 563 -20.28 6.31 -5.01
CA ARG A 563 -20.53 4.92 -4.59
C ARG A 563 -19.48 4.00 -5.18
N PHE A 564 -19.00 3.08 -4.36
CA PHE A 564 -18.04 2.05 -4.75
C PHE A 564 -18.66 0.68 -4.46
N TYR A 565 -18.49 -0.26 -5.38
CA TYR A 565 -18.99 -1.62 -5.19
C TYR A 565 -18.16 -2.61 -5.98
N GLY A 566 -18.08 -3.83 -5.50
CA GLY A 566 -17.25 -4.84 -6.14
C GLY A 566 -17.40 -6.22 -5.54
N LEU A 567 -16.63 -7.12 -6.12
CA LEU A 567 -16.54 -8.53 -5.73
C LEU A 567 -15.06 -8.92 -5.65
N GLU A 568 -14.74 -9.74 -4.67
CA GLU A 568 -13.45 -10.39 -4.48
C GLU A 568 -13.72 -11.88 -4.25
N ALA A 569 -13.01 -12.76 -4.96
CA ALA A 569 -13.15 -14.20 -4.79
C ALA A 569 -11.78 -14.87 -4.81
N SER A 570 -11.59 -15.89 -3.99
CA SER A 570 -10.45 -16.78 -4.07
C SER A 570 -10.85 -18.23 -3.83
N LEU A 571 -10.13 -19.13 -4.48
CA LEU A 571 -10.21 -20.56 -4.28
C LEU A 571 -8.79 -21.10 -4.15
N GLU A 572 -8.47 -21.63 -2.99
CA GLU A 572 -7.23 -22.35 -2.71
C GLU A 572 -7.53 -23.85 -2.64
N LEU A 573 -6.75 -24.63 -3.34
CA LEU A 573 -7.01 -26.07 -3.44
C LEU A 573 -5.71 -26.87 -3.50
N PRO A 574 -5.58 -27.97 -2.75
CA PRO A 574 -4.53 -28.94 -2.94
C PRO A 574 -4.79 -29.71 -4.24
N LEU A 575 -3.91 -29.56 -5.23
CA LEU A 575 -4.02 -30.24 -6.52
C LEU A 575 -3.47 -31.66 -6.45
N ALA A 576 -2.39 -31.85 -5.72
CA ALA A 576 -1.80 -33.16 -5.49
C ALA A 576 -0.97 -33.17 -4.20
N ALA A 577 -1.08 -34.25 -3.44
CA ALA A 577 -0.18 -34.60 -2.33
C ALA A 577 0.62 -35.85 -2.72
N LEU A 578 1.93 -35.71 -2.78
CA LEU A 578 2.88 -36.82 -3.07
C LEU A 578 3.66 -37.10 -1.78
N ALA A 579 4.26 -38.29 -1.64
CA ALA A 579 4.87 -38.72 -0.37
C ALA A 579 5.86 -37.74 0.28
N ALA A 580 6.48 -36.84 -0.52
CA ALA A 580 7.46 -35.86 -0.05
C ALA A 580 7.28 -34.47 -0.67
N SER A 581 6.12 -34.20 -1.27
CA SER A 581 5.84 -32.90 -1.89
C SER A 581 4.34 -32.66 -2.01
N SER A 582 3.95 -31.37 -2.10
CA SER A 582 2.58 -30.94 -2.35
C SER A 582 2.51 -30.01 -3.57
N ILE A 583 1.39 -30.01 -4.24
CA ILE A 583 1.06 -29.06 -5.30
C ILE A 583 -0.23 -28.38 -4.88
N ASN A 584 -0.19 -27.07 -4.71
CA ASN A 584 -1.32 -26.23 -4.39
C ASN A 584 -1.67 -25.36 -5.60
N GLY A 585 -2.96 -25.11 -5.78
CA GLY A 585 -3.49 -24.21 -6.79
C GLY A 585 -4.22 -23.07 -6.14
N ARG A 586 -4.17 -21.89 -6.75
CA ARG A 586 -4.94 -20.72 -6.36
C ARG A 586 -5.60 -20.09 -7.58
N ILE A 587 -6.88 -19.79 -7.45
CA ILE A 587 -7.64 -18.98 -8.40
C ILE A 587 -8.14 -17.77 -7.61
N ALA A 588 -7.85 -16.56 -8.09
CA ALA A 588 -8.37 -15.35 -7.46
C ALA A 588 -8.93 -14.41 -8.53
N ALA A 589 -9.95 -13.65 -8.16
CA ALA A 589 -10.53 -12.62 -9.04
C ALA A 589 -11.01 -11.44 -8.19
N ASP A 590 -10.82 -10.24 -8.72
CA ASP A 590 -11.33 -9.03 -8.10
C ASP A 590 -11.89 -8.06 -9.15
N MET A 591 -12.88 -7.27 -8.75
CA MET A 591 -13.42 -6.17 -9.54
C MET A 591 -13.98 -5.07 -8.63
N VAL A 592 -13.80 -3.84 -9.04
CA VAL A 592 -14.36 -2.66 -8.38
C VAL A 592 -14.95 -1.69 -9.41
N ARG A 593 -15.98 -0.95 -9.01
CA ARG A 593 -16.57 0.17 -9.76
C ARG A 593 -16.81 1.33 -8.83
N GLY A 594 -16.37 2.53 -9.25
CA GLY A 594 -16.63 3.81 -8.60
C GLY A 594 -17.49 4.69 -9.49
N ARG A 595 -18.58 5.26 -8.97
CA ARG A 595 -19.46 6.19 -9.69
C ARG A 595 -19.88 7.34 -8.82
N PHE A 596 -19.85 8.53 -9.38
CA PHE A 596 -20.48 9.71 -8.80
C PHE A 596 -22.02 9.65 -8.85
N ALA A 597 -22.68 10.50 -8.06
CA ALA A 597 -24.14 10.54 -8.01
C ALA A 597 -24.79 10.99 -9.35
N ASN A 598 -24.08 11.78 -10.15
CA ASN A 598 -24.50 12.19 -11.51
C ASN A 598 -24.35 11.07 -12.55
N GLY A 599 -23.78 9.92 -12.19
CA GLY A 599 -23.57 8.76 -13.05
C GLY A 599 -22.20 8.67 -13.73
N GLU A 600 -21.37 9.70 -13.64
CA GLU A 600 -19.98 9.69 -14.11
C GLU A 600 -19.14 8.69 -13.31
N ASN A 601 -18.09 8.16 -13.93
CA ASN A 601 -17.15 7.30 -13.23
C ASN A 601 -16.18 8.11 -12.37
N VAL A 602 -15.75 7.52 -11.26
CA VAL A 602 -14.65 8.05 -10.44
C VAL A 602 -13.34 7.76 -11.18
N PRO A 603 -12.39 8.72 -11.24
CA PRO A 603 -11.14 8.53 -11.96
C PRO A 603 -10.24 7.44 -11.34
N ARG A 604 -9.36 6.87 -12.17
CA ARG A 604 -8.32 5.89 -11.80
C ARG A 604 -8.84 4.65 -11.07
N MET A 605 -10.00 4.16 -11.48
CA MET A 605 -10.58 2.92 -10.94
C MET A 605 -9.85 1.69 -11.46
N SER A 606 -9.42 0.82 -10.54
CA SER A 606 -8.72 -0.42 -10.88
C SER A 606 -9.51 -1.30 -11.85
N PRO A 607 -8.88 -1.82 -12.91
CA PRO A 607 -9.51 -2.79 -13.79
C PRO A 607 -9.76 -4.12 -13.08
N ALA A 608 -10.72 -4.91 -13.58
CA ALA A 608 -10.93 -6.26 -13.07
C ALA A 608 -9.76 -7.18 -13.40
N ARG A 609 -9.45 -8.10 -12.48
CA ARG A 609 -8.30 -9.00 -12.59
C ARG A 609 -8.69 -10.43 -12.25
N ILE A 610 -8.04 -11.39 -12.92
CA ILE A 610 -8.10 -12.83 -12.63
C ILE A 610 -6.67 -13.35 -12.50
N VAL A 611 -6.39 -14.07 -11.43
CA VAL A 611 -5.09 -14.68 -11.13
C VAL A 611 -5.24 -16.19 -11.05
N LEU A 612 -4.39 -16.91 -11.75
CA LEU A 612 -4.22 -18.36 -11.64
C LEU A 612 -2.79 -18.62 -11.17
N ALA A 613 -2.62 -19.32 -10.07
CA ALA A 613 -1.31 -19.66 -9.56
C ALA A 613 -1.24 -21.13 -9.17
N THR A 614 -0.06 -21.69 -9.22
CA THR A 614 0.24 -23.03 -8.73
C THR A 614 1.62 -23.02 -8.09
N ASP A 615 1.70 -23.67 -6.92
CA ASP A 615 2.90 -23.79 -6.12
C ASP A 615 3.19 -25.26 -5.88
N TRP A 616 4.43 -25.68 -6.11
CA TRP A 616 4.95 -26.99 -5.78
C TRP A 616 5.98 -26.85 -4.66
N GLU A 617 5.78 -27.59 -3.59
CA GLU A 617 6.64 -27.58 -2.41
C GLU A 617 7.12 -28.99 -2.09
N SER A 618 8.40 -29.12 -1.78
CA SER A 618 9.03 -30.33 -1.28
C SER A 618 10.06 -29.98 -0.20
N GLU A 619 10.67 -31.00 0.42
CA GLU A 619 11.66 -30.79 1.50
C GLU A 619 12.81 -29.83 1.10
N ARG A 620 13.20 -29.78 -0.17
CA ARG A 620 14.33 -28.98 -0.64
C ARG A 620 14.00 -27.99 -1.73
N TRP A 621 12.87 -28.12 -2.37
CA TRP A 621 12.48 -27.26 -3.49
C TRP A 621 11.12 -26.64 -3.26
N SER A 622 11.03 -25.37 -3.53
CA SER A 622 9.75 -24.68 -3.73
C SER A 622 9.78 -24.03 -5.11
N SER A 623 8.70 -24.13 -5.86
CA SER A 623 8.58 -23.45 -7.14
C SER A 623 7.12 -23.14 -7.44
N GLY A 624 6.88 -22.10 -8.22
CA GLY A 624 5.53 -21.74 -8.60
C GLY A 624 5.47 -20.93 -9.89
N VAL A 625 4.27 -20.89 -10.45
CA VAL A 625 3.93 -20.12 -11.64
C VAL A 625 2.62 -19.38 -11.38
N SER A 626 2.58 -18.11 -11.74
CA SER A 626 1.39 -17.26 -11.65
C SER A 626 1.09 -16.61 -13.00
N LEU A 627 -0.17 -16.69 -13.42
CA LEU A 627 -0.71 -16.04 -14.60
C LEU A 627 -1.79 -15.05 -14.15
N SER A 628 -1.54 -13.76 -14.32
CA SER A 628 -2.49 -12.70 -14.03
C SER A 628 -3.05 -12.11 -15.33
N ARG A 629 -4.36 -12.08 -15.47
CA ARG A 629 -5.07 -11.41 -16.56
C ARG A 629 -5.77 -10.18 -16.01
N VAL A 630 -5.27 -9.01 -16.35
CA VAL A 630 -5.91 -7.71 -16.10
C VAL A 630 -6.76 -7.37 -17.35
N LEU A 631 -8.02 -7.03 -17.13
CA LEU A 631 -8.95 -6.68 -18.19
C LEU A 631 -8.77 -5.21 -18.60
N SER A 632 -9.29 -4.84 -19.77
CA SER A 632 -9.31 -3.44 -20.20
C SER A 632 -10.21 -2.60 -19.27
N GLN A 633 -9.79 -1.37 -18.97
CA GLN A 633 -10.62 -0.39 -18.26
C GLN A 633 -11.22 0.59 -19.27
N ASN A 634 -12.52 0.44 -19.48
CA ASN A 634 -13.28 1.30 -20.40
C ASN A 634 -14.29 2.19 -19.66
N ALA A 635 -14.47 1.97 -18.34
CA ALA A 635 -15.35 2.79 -17.51
C ALA A 635 -14.51 3.89 -16.85
N VAL A 636 -14.17 4.90 -17.63
CA VAL A 636 -13.26 6.00 -17.27
C VAL A 636 -14.05 7.26 -16.89
N ALA A 637 -13.41 8.16 -16.15
CA ALA A 637 -13.95 9.47 -15.83
C ALA A 637 -13.89 10.42 -17.04
N PRO A 638 -14.57 11.57 -17.00
CA PRO A 638 -14.32 12.64 -17.96
C PRO A 638 -12.82 13.03 -17.93
N LEU A 639 -12.26 13.32 -19.10
CA LEU A 639 -10.83 13.66 -19.27
C LEU A 639 -9.85 12.53 -18.89
N GLU A 640 -10.30 11.29 -18.89
CA GLU A 640 -9.48 10.09 -18.65
C GLU A 640 -9.58 9.14 -19.85
N LEU A 641 -8.45 8.58 -20.30
CA LEU A 641 -8.43 7.65 -21.41
C LEU A 641 -8.59 6.19 -20.96
N PRO A 642 -9.30 5.36 -21.73
CA PRO A 642 -9.33 3.92 -21.52
C PRO A 642 -7.93 3.30 -21.55
N SER A 643 -7.75 2.18 -20.84
CA SER A 643 -6.52 1.41 -20.89
C SER A 643 -6.75 -0.02 -21.38
N ALA A 644 -5.79 -0.54 -22.16
CA ALA A 644 -5.82 -1.90 -22.65
C ALA A 644 -5.55 -2.92 -21.54
N GLY A 645 -6.19 -4.09 -21.63
CA GLY A 645 -5.89 -5.18 -20.72
C GLY A 645 -4.61 -5.92 -21.11
N TYR A 646 -3.94 -6.53 -20.12
CA TYR A 646 -2.69 -7.25 -20.31
C TYR A 646 -2.68 -8.60 -19.58
N THR A 647 -1.68 -9.41 -19.90
CA THR A 647 -1.43 -10.70 -19.23
C THR A 647 0.00 -10.71 -18.71
N LEU A 648 0.15 -10.98 -17.42
CA LEU A 648 1.42 -11.08 -16.72
C LEU A 648 1.69 -12.55 -16.36
N LEU A 649 2.86 -13.05 -16.72
CA LEU A 649 3.35 -14.38 -16.32
C LEU A 649 4.57 -14.18 -15.42
N SER A 650 4.51 -14.75 -14.21
CA SER A 650 5.60 -14.80 -13.25
C SER A 650 5.87 -16.23 -12.82
N ALA A 651 7.11 -16.52 -12.44
CA ALA A 651 7.51 -17.83 -11.94
C ALA A 651 8.65 -17.67 -10.92
N TYR A 652 8.76 -18.64 -10.02
CA TYR A 652 9.88 -18.70 -9.08
C TYR A 652 10.35 -20.14 -8.87
N ALA A 653 11.60 -20.28 -8.38
CA ALA A 653 12.15 -21.53 -7.93
C ALA A 653 13.18 -21.28 -6.82
N ASP A 654 13.01 -21.95 -5.70
CA ASP A 654 13.85 -21.85 -4.52
C ASP A 654 14.44 -23.24 -4.20
N TYR A 655 15.71 -23.29 -3.84
CA TYR A 655 16.39 -24.49 -3.36
C TYR A 655 16.89 -24.27 -1.94
N HIS A 656 16.46 -25.12 -1.01
CA HIS A 656 16.75 -25.05 0.42
C HIS A 656 17.83 -26.07 0.79
N TRP A 657 18.94 -25.60 1.32
CA TRP A 657 20.03 -26.42 1.76
C TRP A 657 20.24 -26.30 3.28
N GLN A 658 19.93 -27.38 3.99
CA GLN A 658 20.19 -27.46 5.43
C GLN A 658 21.67 -27.64 5.68
N LEU A 659 22.30 -26.69 6.35
CA LEU A 659 23.70 -26.70 6.71
C LEU A 659 23.86 -27.18 8.16
N PRO A 660 24.86 -28.05 8.45
CA PRO A 660 25.16 -28.38 9.84
C PRO A 660 25.72 -27.13 10.55
N ALA A 661 25.03 -26.68 11.58
CA ALA A 661 25.52 -25.64 12.49
C ALA A 661 25.91 -26.29 13.84
N GLY A 662 26.86 -25.69 14.57
CA GLY A 662 27.35 -26.27 15.83
C GLY A 662 26.28 -26.37 16.92
N ALA A 663 26.45 -27.29 17.87
CA ALA A 663 25.63 -27.44 19.09
C ALA A 663 24.12 -27.69 18.89
N GLY A 664 23.73 -28.38 17.78
CA GLY A 664 22.31 -28.76 17.57
C GLY A 664 21.47 -27.70 16.87
N SER A 665 22.03 -26.56 16.51
CA SER A 665 21.40 -25.56 15.64
C SER A 665 21.56 -25.96 14.17
N ARG A 666 20.63 -25.49 13.32
CA ARG A 666 20.65 -25.66 11.88
C ARG A 666 20.68 -24.31 11.21
N ALA A 667 21.54 -24.15 10.23
CA ALA A 667 21.50 -23.02 9.31
C ALA A 667 20.86 -23.47 8.02
N GLU A 668 20.13 -22.59 7.36
CA GLU A 668 19.52 -22.83 6.06
C GLU A 668 20.09 -21.85 5.04
N LEU A 669 20.59 -22.39 3.93
CA LEU A 669 20.94 -21.60 2.76
C LEU A 669 19.87 -21.82 1.70
N THR A 670 19.17 -20.76 1.31
CA THR A 670 18.22 -20.74 0.20
C THR A 670 18.86 -20.06 -1.00
N LEU A 671 18.88 -20.74 -2.13
CA LEU A 671 19.16 -20.14 -3.44
C LEU A 671 17.83 -19.94 -4.14
N PHE A 672 17.55 -18.75 -4.65
CA PHE A 672 16.29 -18.47 -5.29
C PHE A 672 16.44 -17.75 -6.63
N ALA A 673 15.50 -18.04 -7.52
CA ALA A 673 15.34 -17.38 -8.81
C ALA A 673 13.88 -16.97 -8.99
N LYS A 674 13.64 -15.75 -9.45
CA LYS A 674 12.31 -15.22 -9.75
C LYS A 674 12.30 -14.60 -11.14
N GLY A 675 11.22 -14.79 -11.87
CA GLY A 675 10.96 -14.13 -13.15
C GLY A 675 9.62 -13.40 -13.11
N ASP A 676 9.64 -12.12 -13.41
CA ASP A 676 8.43 -11.29 -13.52
C ASP A 676 8.27 -10.79 -14.95
N ASN A 677 7.04 -10.58 -15.38
CA ASN A 677 6.69 -10.19 -16.75
C ASN A 677 7.43 -11.03 -17.82
N LEU A 678 7.45 -12.36 -17.62
CA LEU A 678 8.19 -13.28 -18.49
C LEU A 678 7.77 -13.22 -19.98
N LEU A 679 6.54 -12.76 -20.24
CA LEU A 679 6.04 -12.52 -21.59
C LEU A 679 6.57 -11.21 -22.20
N ASN A 680 7.29 -10.40 -21.43
CA ASN A 680 7.82 -9.09 -21.82
C ASN A 680 6.74 -8.20 -22.43
N LYS A 681 5.57 -8.10 -21.76
CA LYS A 681 4.47 -7.25 -22.22
C LYS A 681 4.73 -5.80 -21.80
N GLU A 682 4.38 -4.88 -22.67
CA GLU A 682 4.19 -3.49 -22.28
C GLU A 682 2.94 -3.40 -21.40
N ILE A 683 3.05 -2.77 -20.25
CA ILE A 683 2.01 -2.69 -19.24
C ILE A 683 1.84 -1.22 -18.86
N ARG A 684 0.73 -0.62 -19.27
CA ARG A 684 0.31 0.72 -18.86
C ARG A 684 -0.79 0.58 -17.83
N ASN A 685 -0.39 0.61 -16.56
CA ASN A 685 -1.31 0.41 -15.44
C ASN A 685 -2.29 1.59 -15.37
N HIS A 686 -3.59 1.29 -15.45
CA HIS A 686 -4.64 2.32 -15.43
C HIS A 686 -4.64 3.18 -14.16
N VAL A 687 -4.20 2.62 -13.04
CA VAL A 687 -4.15 3.30 -11.73
C VAL A 687 -2.91 4.20 -11.61
N SER A 688 -1.89 4.00 -12.44
CA SER A 688 -0.68 4.83 -12.47
C SER A 688 -1.01 6.24 -12.93
N PHE A 689 -0.42 7.23 -12.26
CA PHE A 689 -0.47 8.63 -12.67
C PHE A 689 0.34 8.87 -13.95
N LEU A 690 1.40 8.10 -14.16
CA LEU A 690 2.33 8.21 -15.29
C LEU A 690 2.05 7.16 -16.38
N ASN A 691 0.81 6.70 -16.56
CA ASN A 691 0.51 5.61 -17.49
C ASN A 691 0.79 5.95 -18.96
N SER A 692 0.86 7.23 -19.32
CA SER A 692 1.21 7.71 -20.66
C SER A 692 2.72 7.80 -20.89
N VAL A 693 3.51 8.03 -19.84
CA VAL A 693 4.96 8.33 -19.94
C VAL A 693 5.86 7.29 -19.25
N ALA A 694 5.34 6.46 -18.36
CA ALA A 694 6.10 5.45 -17.65
C ALA A 694 5.30 4.12 -17.52
N PRO A 695 5.46 3.17 -18.46
CA PRO A 695 4.91 1.84 -18.31
C PRO A 695 5.59 1.06 -17.17
N GLU A 696 4.98 -0.03 -16.72
CA GLU A 696 5.58 -0.93 -15.74
C GLU A 696 6.82 -1.65 -16.31
N ALA A 697 7.65 -2.17 -15.41
CA ALA A 697 8.89 -2.86 -15.78
C ALA A 697 8.70 -3.97 -16.83
N GLY A 698 9.62 -4.08 -17.76
CA GLY A 698 9.72 -5.17 -18.71
C GLY A 698 10.05 -6.50 -18.03
N ARG A 699 10.53 -7.49 -18.81
CA ARG A 699 10.92 -8.79 -18.25
C ARG A 699 12.05 -8.64 -17.24
N ALA A 700 11.81 -9.12 -16.01
CA ALA A 700 12.79 -9.18 -14.94
C ALA A 700 13.17 -10.62 -14.60
N ILE A 701 14.47 -10.87 -14.44
CA ILE A 701 14.99 -12.10 -13.83
C ILE A 701 15.78 -11.68 -12.59
N SER A 702 15.37 -12.17 -11.44
CA SER A 702 16.03 -11.92 -10.16
C SER A 702 16.64 -13.21 -9.65
N LEU A 703 17.88 -13.13 -9.18
CA LEU A 703 18.60 -14.23 -8.56
C LEU A 703 19.08 -13.80 -7.18
N GLY A 704 19.04 -14.69 -6.22
CA GLY A 704 19.52 -14.35 -4.89
C GLY A 704 19.88 -15.56 -4.04
N LEU A 705 20.49 -15.24 -2.92
CA LEU A 705 20.79 -16.18 -1.86
C LEU A 705 20.35 -15.62 -0.52
N ARG A 706 19.90 -16.50 0.37
CA ARG A 706 19.50 -16.20 1.73
C ARG A 706 20.12 -17.21 2.69
N LEU A 707 20.76 -16.72 3.73
CA LEU A 707 21.26 -17.53 4.83
C LEU A 707 20.45 -17.20 6.09
N ARG A 708 19.88 -18.21 6.71
CA ARG A 708 19.23 -18.13 8.02
C ARG A 708 19.94 -19.01 9.03
N TYR A 709 20.14 -18.49 10.25
CA TYR A 709 20.74 -19.21 11.36
C TYR A 709 19.87 -19.04 12.59
#